data_ebd0912da38abc889d451e5333e5d53c
#
_entry.id   ebd0912da38abc889d451e5333e5d53c
#
_cell.length_a   1.000
_cell.length_b   1.000
_cell.length_c   1.000
_cell.angle_alpha   90.00
_cell.angle_beta   90.00
_cell.angle_gamma   90.00
#
_symmetry.space_group_name_H-M   'P 1'
#
loop_
_entity.id
_entity.type
_entity.pdbx_description
1 polymer ?
#
loop_
_entity_poly.entity_id
_entity_poly.type
_entity_poly.pdbx_seq_one_letter_code
_entity_poly.pdbx_strand_id
1 'polypeptide(L)'
;MRAVWCGFVLGVIGLQQRAALPSMMGWCVLALAWLCGVAVAVNAWTIVRRRARVSVDARRWTYVGWCALIFAATCSGFGYAAWRAELRLAVALPVAWEGRDIEVSGYVVGLPSRDKIASRFLFEVESASAPIVRFPKTIQLVWVARDTPPPVLEPGSRWRLPVRLKRAHSTANFGVRDGEATLLARNVRATGYVSAPEHALQLAGSASGVAVTINRWRAAIRARIDTVLADAPHRGIVIALAIGAQDAVSTADWASMRNTGTNHLIAISGLHIGLVAGFAAWFAGSLWRRSAFVGRYWPLRVPAQKIAALGGASFAAFHAALAGFNVPAQRALWMLAIAALAFVGGRRLAPSVVFAWALGLVLITDPWAVLLPGFWLSFCAVAAILFAVSGPRRRVRLPYEPDAVPVHPLRRAWRRCSHAFARYVHDSTHIQLAVTIALAPLTLYWFSQIPLVGPVANAFAIPWMSLLVTPVVLAGAVLPMPLDAWAFQAADGLLRIQSVVLQWLSTPTWAVWHLPRPGAWALVCATAGVAWCLAPRGWPLRWAGPLAWLPLLLPPPPGPPHGAFRLTALDIGQGNSVLVETAHHALLFDAGPGPESTHAGERVVVPFLQAQGVTTLDALMVSHEDSDHAGGAPAVLDGIEVRQLLASLPQQHALWAQARKVGAERVQCAAGQHWQWDGVDFTILWPDERRLRANPNDQCCVLRIRTAGRAGHAGHGYAASPTATLTALLAADIEAPVERTLLARDPDALRAHVLLVPHHGSRTSSTEPFLDTIDPLIAIFQVGYRNRFRHPHPGVFARYEARHIELTRSDTDGAVRIEALGTTLSLERYRDTHRRYWMDR
;
A
#
# COMPACT_ATOMS: atom_id res chain seq x y z
N MET A 1 -30.08 11.67 0.45
CA MET A 1 -28.83 11.67 -0.34
C MET A 1 -27.63 11.17 0.43
N ARG A 2 -27.26 11.72 1.63
CA ARG A 2 -26.11 11.26 2.41
C ARG A 2 -26.17 9.75 2.71
N ALA A 3 -27.29 9.29 3.27
CA ALA A 3 -27.51 7.89 3.63
C ALA A 3 -27.47 6.93 2.41
N VAL A 4 -27.97 7.40 1.26
CA VAL A 4 -27.91 6.63 0.00
C VAL A 4 -26.47 6.40 -0.44
N TRP A 5 -25.64 7.46 -0.44
CA TRP A 5 -24.23 7.32 -0.79
C TRP A 5 -23.46 6.47 0.22
N CYS A 6 -23.79 6.57 1.53
CA CYS A 6 -23.20 5.67 2.54
C CYS A 6 -23.59 4.21 2.26
N GLY A 7 -24.86 3.93 1.94
CA GLY A 7 -25.28 2.58 1.54
C GLY A 7 -24.52 2.09 0.31
N PHE A 8 -24.43 2.89 -0.74
CA PHE A 8 -23.67 2.53 -1.95
C PHE A 8 -22.21 2.18 -1.64
N VAL A 9 -21.53 3.00 -0.82
CA VAL A 9 -20.16 2.74 -0.37
C VAL A 9 -20.04 1.41 0.37
N LEU A 10 -20.98 1.11 1.29
CA LEU A 10 -20.99 -0.17 2.01
C LEU A 10 -21.14 -1.36 1.06
N GLY A 11 -21.95 -1.23 0.01
CA GLY A 11 -22.08 -2.24 -1.02
C GLY A 11 -20.80 -2.48 -1.79
N VAL A 12 -20.12 -1.40 -2.22
CA VAL A 12 -18.82 -1.49 -2.88
C VAL A 12 -17.78 -2.17 -1.99
N ILE A 13 -17.68 -1.76 -0.70
CA ILE A 13 -16.76 -2.38 0.26
C ILE A 13 -17.10 -3.87 0.45
N GLY A 14 -18.39 -4.19 0.57
CA GLY A 14 -18.85 -5.57 0.77
C GLY A 14 -18.41 -6.52 -0.34
N LEU A 15 -18.41 -6.07 -1.59
CA LEU A 15 -17.89 -6.87 -2.70
C LEU A 15 -16.38 -7.13 -2.57
N GLN A 16 -15.60 -6.11 -2.20
CA GLN A 16 -14.14 -6.24 -2.12
C GLN A 16 -13.67 -7.25 -1.07
N GLN A 17 -14.56 -7.69 -0.18
CA GLN A 17 -14.27 -8.74 0.81
C GLN A 17 -14.64 -10.15 0.34
N ARG A 18 -15.22 -10.32 -0.84
CA ARG A 18 -15.71 -11.61 -1.33
C ARG A 18 -14.61 -12.41 -2.03
N ALA A 19 -14.61 -13.72 -1.81
CA ALA A 19 -13.72 -14.68 -2.47
C ALA A 19 -14.09 -14.95 -3.93
N ALA A 20 -15.35 -14.69 -4.33
CA ALA A 20 -15.86 -14.90 -5.69
C ALA A 20 -16.89 -13.82 -6.06
N LEU A 21 -17.03 -13.57 -7.35
CA LEU A 21 -18.12 -12.75 -7.90
C LEU A 21 -19.47 -13.48 -7.82
N PRO A 22 -20.60 -12.75 -7.84
CA PRO A 22 -21.92 -13.36 -7.82
C PRO A 22 -22.13 -14.33 -8.99
N SER A 23 -22.65 -15.52 -8.71
CA SER A 23 -23.17 -16.43 -9.72
C SER A 23 -24.47 -15.86 -10.34
N MET A 24 -24.99 -16.49 -11.39
CA MET A 24 -26.30 -16.11 -11.96
C MET A 24 -27.39 -16.07 -10.88
N MET A 25 -27.43 -17.08 -10.00
CA MET A 25 -28.36 -17.11 -8.88
C MET A 25 -28.08 -15.95 -7.89
N GLY A 26 -26.84 -15.64 -7.65
CA GLY A 26 -26.43 -14.49 -6.84
C GLY A 26 -26.92 -13.16 -7.40
N TRP A 27 -26.86 -12.98 -8.72
CA TRP A 27 -27.39 -11.81 -9.39
C TRP A 27 -28.92 -11.72 -9.26
N CYS A 28 -29.65 -12.84 -9.40
CA CYS A 28 -31.10 -12.88 -9.20
C CYS A 28 -31.48 -12.51 -7.77
N VAL A 29 -30.78 -13.07 -6.77
CA VAL A 29 -31.00 -12.75 -5.36
C VAL A 29 -30.73 -11.27 -5.08
N LEU A 30 -29.65 -10.72 -5.63
CA LEU A 30 -29.32 -9.31 -5.48
C LEU A 30 -30.37 -8.40 -6.10
N ALA A 31 -30.84 -8.73 -7.30
CA ALA A 31 -31.91 -7.99 -7.98
C ALA A 31 -33.23 -8.03 -7.19
N LEU A 32 -33.61 -9.21 -6.69
CA LEU A 32 -34.82 -9.37 -5.85
C LEU A 32 -34.69 -8.57 -4.55
N ALA A 33 -33.54 -8.66 -3.87
CA ALA A 33 -33.28 -7.90 -2.66
C ALA A 33 -33.35 -6.38 -2.90
N TRP A 34 -32.80 -5.92 -4.02
CA TRP A 34 -32.89 -4.52 -4.43
C TRP A 34 -34.34 -4.08 -4.70
N LEU A 35 -35.10 -4.87 -5.47
CA LEU A 35 -36.52 -4.62 -5.74
C LEU A 35 -37.37 -4.56 -4.47
N CYS A 36 -37.17 -5.52 -3.56
CA CYS A 36 -37.83 -5.53 -2.25
C CYS A 36 -37.50 -4.29 -1.43
N GLY A 37 -36.23 -3.90 -1.39
CA GLY A 37 -35.78 -2.70 -0.69
C GLY A 37 -36.43 -1.44 -1.25
N VAL A 38 -36.48 -1.30 -2.58
CA VAL A 38 -37.14 -0.17 -3.26
C VAL A 38 -38.64 -0.18 -2.98
N ALA A 39 -39.30 -1.34 -3.11
CA ALA A 39 -40.74 -1.47 -2.86
C ALA A 39 -41.12 -1.10 -1.42
N VAL A 40 -40.37 -1.59 -0.43
CA VAL A 40 -40.54 -1.23 0.98
C VAL A 40 -40.33 0.27 1.21
N ALA A 41 -39.31 0.86 0.60
CA ALA A 41 -39.07 2.29 0.70
C ALA A 41 -40.24 3.11 0.12
N VAL A 42 -40.69 2.78 -1.09
CA VAL A 42 -41.80 3.45 -1.76
C VAL A 42 -43.09 3.32 -0.94
N ASN A 43 -43.38 2.11 -0.44
CA ASN A 43 -44.57 1.87 0.39
C ASN A 43 -44.52 2.65 1.70
N ALA A 44 -43.38 2.65 2.38
CA ALA A 44 -43.18 3.43 3.60
C ALA A 44 -43.42 4.93 3.36
N TRP A 45 -42.93 5.48 2.24
CA TRP A 45 -43.13 6.89 1.88
C TRP A 45 -44.57 7.21 1.47
N THR A 46 -45.29 6.29 0.83
CA THR A 46 -46.71 6.47 0.52
C THR A 46 -47.54 6.47 1.80
N ILE A 47 -47.23 5.61 2.78
CA ILE A 47 -47.90 5.61 4.10
C ILE A 47 -47.65 6.93 4.83
N VAL A 48 -46.37 7.41 4.86
CA VAL A 48 -46.02 8.69 5.48
C VAL A 48 -46.73 9.86 4.83
N ARG A 49 -46.91 9.86 3.50
CA ARG A 49 -47.63 10.89 2.78
C ARG A 49 -49.14 10.86 3.07
N ARG A 50 -49.75 9.68 3.25
CA ARG A 50 -51.19 9.50 3.49
C ARG A 50 -51.59 9.80 4.96
N ARG A 51 -50.71 9.47 5.92
CA ARG A 51 -50.92 9.72 7.35
C ARG A 51 -50.42 11.09 7.72
N ALA A 52 -51.25 11.93 8.35
CA ALA A 52 -50.89 13.30 8.72
C ALA A 52 -49.58 13.33 9.55
N ARG A 53 -48.72 14.29 9.30
CA ARG A 53 -47.28 14.40 9.62
C ARG A 53 -46.90 14.34 11.11
N VAL A 54 -47.77 14.09 12.08
CA VAL A 54 -47.52 14.27 13.52
C VAL A 54 -47.70 13.00 14.36
N SER A 55 -48.03 11.83 13.80
CA SER A 55 -48.19 10.60 14.58
C SER A 55 -46.87 9.87 14.81
N VAL A 56 -46.72 9.17 15.93
CA VAL A 56 -45.58 8.30 16.27
C VAL A 56 -45.36 7.25 15.17
N ASP A 57 -46.47 6.77 14.56
CA ASP A 57 -46.44 5.82 13.45
C ASP A 57 -45.80 6.41 12.18
N ALA A 58 -45.97 7.68 11.89
CA ALA A 58 -45.35 8.31 10.72
C ALA A 58 -43.83 8.37 10.88
N ARG A 59 -43.29 8.55 12.08
CA ARG A 59 -41.85 8.50 12.36
C ARG A 59 -41.29 7.08 12.12
N ARG A 60 -41.97 6.05 12.62
CA ARG A 60 -41.55 4.64 12.39
C ARG A 60 -41.46 4.32 10.90
N TRP A 61 -42.48 4.65 10.12
CA TRP A 61 -42.48 4.44 8.67
C TRP A 61 -41.38 5.27 7.94
N THR A 62 -41.09 6.46 8.42
CA THR A 62 -39.97 7.26 7.91
C THR A 62 -38.63 6.53 8.12
N TYR A 63 -38.38 5.96 9.30
CA TYR A 63 -37.17 5.16 9.56
C TYR A 63 -37.13 3.89 8.70
N VAL A 64 -38.23 3.18 8.58
CA VAL A 64 -38.32 1.98 7.69
C VAL A 64 -37.99 2.36 6.25
N GLY A 65 -38.54 3.46 5.73
CA GLY A 65 -38.26 3.96 4.41
C GLY A 65 -36.79 4.30 4.18
N TRP A 66 -36.15 4.92 5.16
CA TRP A 66 -34.71 5.21 5.07
C TRP A 66 -33.85 3.95 5.16
N CYS A 67 -34.14 3.02 6.06
CA CYS A 67 -33.42 1.76 6.15
C CYS A 67 -33.51 0.95 4.85
N ALA A 68 -34.72 0.87 4.27
CA ALA A 68 -34.96 0.17 3.02
C ALA A 68 -34.21 0.85 1.84
N LEU A 69 -34.19 2.18 1.80
CA LEU A 69 -33.47 2.93 0.77
C LEU A 69 -31.93 2.75 0.91
N ILE A 70 -31.39 2.75 2.14
CA ILE A 70 -29.97 2.47 2.40
C ILE A 70 -29.64 1.04 1.94
N PHE A 71 -30.50 0.07 2.27
CA PHE A 71 -30.33 -1.32 1.85
C PHE A 71 -30.33 -1.46 0.31
N ALA A 72 -31.29 -0.85 -0.37
CA ALA A 72 -31.33 -0.84 -1.83
C ALA A 72 -30.08 -0.17 -2.43
N ALA A 73 -29.60 0.93 -1.84
CA ALA A 73 -28.35 1.58 -2.26
C ALA A 73 -27.13 0.68 -2.03
N THR A 74 -27.10 -0.12 -0.95
CA THR A 74 -26.05 -1.11 -0.68
C THR A 74 -26.06 -2.21 -1.76
N CYS A 75 -27.23 -2.72 -2.11
CA CYS A 75 -27.36 -3.66 -3.22
C CYS A 75 -26.88 -3.06 -4.56
N SER A 76 -27.23 -1.79 -4.82
CA SER A 76 -26.77 -1.07 -6.01
C SER A 76 -25.24 -0.93 -6.05
N GLY A 77 -24.61 -0.55 -4.95
CA GLY A 77 -23.15 -0.41 -4.85
C GLY A 77 -22.41 -1.73 -5.05
N PHE A 78 -22.92 -2.80 -4.44
CA PHE A 78 -22.40 -4.15 -4.59
C PHE A 78 -22.51 -4.64 -6.04
N GLY A 79 -23.71 -4.55 -6.63
CA GLY A 79 -23.96 -4.97 -8.01
C GLY A 79 -23.16 -4.15 -9.02
N TYR A 80 -23.07 -2.83 -8.84
CA TYR A 80 -22.24 -1.98 -9.70
C TYR A 80 -20.76 -2.40 -9.67
N ALA A 81 -20.21 -2.59 -8.48
CA ALA A 81 -18.81 -2.99 -8.34
C ALA A 81 -18.58 -4.41 -8.91
N ALA A 82 -19.52 -5.34 -8.72
CA ALA A 82 -19.45 -6.70 -9.27
C ALA A 82 -19.49 -6.68 -10.82
N TRP A 83 -20.39 -5.92 -11.40
CA TRP A 83 -20.47 -5.74 -12.86
C TRP A 83 -19.16 -5.18 -13.44
N ARG A 84 -18.60 -4.12 -12.80
CA ARG A 84 -17.31 -3.54 -13.21
C ARG A 84 -16.18 -4.55 -13.11
N ALA A 85 -16.19 -5.40 -12.06
CA ALA A 85 -15.21 -6.46 -11.86
C ALA A 85 -15.31 -7.56 -12.93
N GLU A 86 -16.52 -8.03 -13.24
CA GLU A 86 -16.75 -9.01 -14.32
C GLU A 86 -16.20 -8.51 -15.66
N LEU A 87 -16.50 -7.25 -16.02
CA LEU A 87 -15.98 -6.65 -17.25
C LEU A 87 -14.45 -6.62 -17.32
N ARG A 88 -13.77 -6.34 -16.20
CA ARG A 88 -12.29 -6.31 -16.16
C ARG A 88 -11.69 -7.71 -16.18
N LEU A 89 -12.28 -8.64 -15.43
CA LEU A 89 -11.79 -10.01 -15.31
C LEU A 89 -12.09 -10.87 -16.55
N ALA A 90 -13.11 -10.50 -17.34
CA ALA A 90 -13.41 -11.15 -18.61
C ALA A 90 -12.27 -11.06 -19.65
N VAL A 91 -11.32 -10.15 -19.44
CA VAL A 91 -10.13 -9.98 -20.27
C VAL A 91 -8.92 -10.46 -19.49
N ALA A 92 -8.38 -11.62 -19.83
CA ALA A 92 -7.19 -12.19 -19.22
C ALA A 92 -6.31 -12.87 -20.26
N LEU A 93 -5.01 -12.92 -20.02
CA LEU A 93 -4.09 -13.71 -20.82
C LEU A 93 -4.40 -15.21 -20.58
N PRO A 94 -4.66 -16.02 -21.63
CA PRO A 94 -4.83 -17.45 -21.44
C PRO A 94 -3.54 -18.10 -20.91
N VAL A 95 -3.66 -19.08 -20.02
CA VAL A 95 -2.52 -19.80 -19.41
C VAL A 95 -1.57 -20.39 -20.45
N ALA A 96 -2.12 -20.87 -21.57
CA ALA A 96 -1.35 -21.44 -22.66
C ALA A 96 -0.40 -20.46 -23.35
N TRP A 97 -0.62 -19.17 -23.19
CA TRP A 97 0.20 -18.09 -23.77
C TRP A 97 1.18 -17.47 -22.77
N GLU A 98 1.16 -17.88 -21.53
CA GLU A 98 2.12 -17.40 -20.52
C GLU A 98 3.53 -17.88 -20.83
N GLY A 99 4.50 -16.98 -20.76
CA GLY A 99 5.92 -17.26 -20.98
C GLY A 99 6.31 -17.52 -22.43
N ARG A 100 5.37 -17.40 -23.37
CA ARG A 100 5.66 -17.45 -24.80
C ARG A 100 6.02 -16.08 -25.34
N ASP A 101 6.82 -16.04 -26.39
CA ASP A 101 7.13 -14.81 -27.10
C ASP A 101 5.93 -14.40 -27.96
N ILE A 102 5.48 -13.18 -27.75
CA ILE A 102 4.35 -12.55 -28.43
C ILE A 102 4.85 -11.21 -28.97
N GLU A 103 4.62 -10.93 -30.23
CA GLU A 103 4.85 -9.61 -30.79
C GLU A 103 3.60 -8.74 -30.54
N VAL A 104 3.76 -7.60 -29.91
CA VAL A 104 2.68 -6.64 -29.66
C VAL A 104 3.02 -5.29 -30.28
N SER A 105 2.04 -4.68 -30.95
CA SER A 105 2.13 -3.31 -31.42
C SER A 105 1.15 -2.43 -30.65
N GLY A 106 1.58 -1.21 -30.33
CA GLY A 106 0.78 -0.29 -29.52
C GLY A 106 1.58 0.93 -29.10
N TYR A 107 1.21 1.55 -28.00
CA TYR A 107 1.87 2.77 -27.56
C TYR A 107 2.06 2.84 -26.04
N VAL A 108 3.04 3.65 -25.63
CA VAL A 108 3.38 3.87 -24.21
C VAL A 108 2.33 4.75 -23.54
N VAL A 109 1.79 4.30 -22.40
CA VAL A 109 0.79 5.01 -21.60
C VAL A 109 1.38 5.48 -20.27
N GLY A 110 0.97 6.67 -19.83
CA GLY A 110 1.44 7.25 -18.56
C GLY A 110 2.88 7.72 -18.63
N LEU A 111 3.51 7.80 -17.47
CA LEU A 111 4.92 8.15 -17.35
C LEU A 111 5.74 6.88 -17.12
N PRO A 112 6.70 6.54 -17.98
CA PRO A 112 7.65 5.47 -17.71
C PRO A 112 8.50 5.80 -16.48
N SER A 113 8.69 4.81 -15.61
CA SER A 113 9.63 4.88 -14.50
C SER A 113 10.95 4.27 -14.97
N ARG A 114 12.04 5.00 -14.80
CA ARG A 114 13.38 4.59 -15.21
C ARG A 114 14.30 4.54 -14.01
N ASP A 115 14.93 3.42 -13.81
CA ASP A 115 16.09 3.27 -12.93
C ASP A 115 17.37 2.98 -13.74
N LYS A 116 18.50 2.73 -13.08
CA LYS A 116 19.78 2.47 -13.76
C LYS A 116 19.78 1.17 -14.58
N ILE A 117 18.92 0.23 -14.22
CA ILE A 117 18.95 -1.16 -14.74
C ILE A 117 17.75 -1.42 -15.66
N ALA A 118 16.61 -0.76 -15.43
CA ALA A 118 15.38 -1.08 -16.15
C ALA A 118 14.46 0.13 -16.34
N SER A 119 13.63 0.06 -17.38
CA SER A 119 12.50 0.96 -17.57
C SER A 119 11.19 0.18 -17.38
N ARG A 120 10.30 0.67 -16.51
CA ARG A 120 8.97 0.10 -16.27
C ARG A 120 7.92 1.04 -16.83
N PHE A 121 7.01 0.50 -17.65
CA PHE A 121 6.00 1.31 -18.32
C PHE A 121 4.70 0.54 -18.54
N LEU A 122 3.62 1.29 -18.71
CA LEU A 122 2.36 0.76 -19.19
C LEU A 122 2.31 0.87 -20.70
N PHE A 123 1.79 -0.17 -21.33
CA PHE A 123 1.67 -0.25 -22.78
C PHE A 123 0.24 -0.58 -23.16
N GLU A 124 -0.34 0.22 -24.05
CA GLU A 124 -1.67 -0.04 -24.61
C GLU A 124 -1.53 -0.75 -25.95
N VAL A 125 -2.02 -1.98 -25.99
CA VAL A 125 -1.89 -2.87 -27.13
C VAL A 125 -2.97 -2.53 -28.15
N GLU A 126 -2.56 -2.24 -29.38
CA GLU A 126 -3.43 -2.04 -30.55
C GLU A 126 -3.60 -3.35 -31.33
N SER A 127 -2.51 -4.14 -31.45
CA SER A 127 -2.53 -5.46 -32.09
C SER A 127 -1.51 -6.40 -31.46
N ALA A 128 -1.77 -7.69 -31.56
CA ALA A 128 -0.88 -8.74 -31.08
C ALA A 128 -0.82 -9.88 -32.11
N SER A 129 0.33 -10.53 -32.24
CA SER A 129 0.52 -11.68 -33.14
C SER A 129 -0.20 -12.94 -32.64
N ALA A 130 -0.53 -13.00 -31.35
CA ALA A 130 -1.23 -14.14 -30.76
C ALA A 130 -2.72 -14.13 -31.13
N PRO A 131 -3.33 -15.26 -31.55
CA PRO A 131 -4.73 -15.36 -31.91
C PRO A 131 -5.64 -15.44 -30.67
N ILE A 132 -5.59 -14.43 -29.83
CA ILE A 132 -6.37 -14.30 -28.60
C ILE A 132 -7.53 -13.36 -28.85
N VAL A 133 -8.77 -13.86 -28.77
CA VAL A 133 -10.00 -13.11 -29.07
C VAL A 133 -10.16 -11.84 -28.22
N ARG A 134 -9.73 -11.89 -26.94
CA ARG A 134 -9.76 -10.76 -26.00
C ARG A 134 -8.38 -10.56 -25.38
N PHE A 135 -7.46 -10.03 -26.17
CA PHE A 135 -6.13 -9.71 -25.65
C PHE A 135 -6.19 -8.57 -24.64
N PRO A 136 -5.38 -8.61 -23.54
CA PRO A 136 -5.28 -7.54 -22.57
C PRO A 136 -4.87 -6.21 -23.22
N LYS A 137 -5.74 -5.20 -23.17
CA LYS A 137 -5.46 -3.88 -23.76
C LYS A 137 -4.31 -3.16 -23.05
N THR A 138 -4.33 -3.17 -21.71
CA THR A 138 -3.27 -2.51 -20.93
C THR A 138 -2.41 -3.58 -20.26
N ILE A 139 -1.13 -3.55 -20.60
CA ILE A 139 -0.12 -4.43 -20.02
C ILE A 139 0.98 -3.61 -19.35
N GLN A 140 1.61 -4.19 -18.33
CA GLN A 140 2.78 -3.59 -17.69
C GLN A 140 4.03 -4.31 -18.15
N LEU A 141 4.98 -3.57 -18.72
CA LEU A 141 6.22 -4.10 -19.23
C LEU A 141 7.42 -3.56 -18.47
N VAL A 142 8.43 -4.42 -18.39
CA VAL A 142 9.78 -4.07 -17.93
C VAL A 142 10.75 -4.24 -19.10
N TRP A 143 11.52 -3.20 -19.36
CA TRP A 143 12.63 -3.28 -20.33
C TRP A 143 13.92 -3.23 -19.54
N VAL A 144 14.60 -4.37 -19.43
CA VAL A 144 15.86 -4.49 -18.67
C VAL A 144 17.03 -4.14 -19.56
N ALA A 145 17.97 -3.36 -19.03
CA ALA A 145 19.27 -3.12 -19.66
C ALA A 145 20.03 -4.46 -19.77
N ARG A 146 20.53 -4.74 -20.95
CA ARG A 146 21.49 -5.82 -21.18
C ARG A 146 22.81 -5.19 -21.54
N ASP A 147 23.20 -5.24 -22.82
CA ASP A 147 24.44 -4.60 -23.32
C ASP A 147 24.28 -3.09 -23.53
N THR A 148 23.05 -2.63 -23.73
CA THR A 148 22.70 -1.22 -23.90
C THR A 148 21.60 -0.79 -22.93
N PRO A 149 21.63 0.48 -22.45
CA PRO A 149 20.55 1.00 -21.61
C PRO A 149 19.23 1.04 -22.40
N PRO A 150 18.08 0.85 -21.72
CA PRO A 150 16.78 0.97 -22.38
C PRO A 150 16.61 2.33 -23.05
N PRO A 151 15.92 2.40 -24.21
CA PRO A 151 15.65 3.66 -24.89
C PRO A 151 14.80 4.59 -24.03
N VAL A 152 14.82 5.87 -24.35
CA VAL A 152 13.91 6.84 -23.72
C VAL A 152 12.51 6.61 -24.28
N LEU A 153 11.62 6.11 -23.43
CA LEU A 153 10.23 5.83 -23.77
C LEU A 153 9.37 7.07 -23.51
N GLU A 154 8.87 7.69 -24.57
CA GLU A 154 7.99 8.85 -24.46
C GLU A 154 6.51 8.46 -24.41
N PRO A 155 5.67 9.15 -23.61
CA PRO A 155 4.24 8.92 -23.63
C PRO A 155 3.63 9.10 -25.03
N GLY A 156 2.90 8.07 -25.48
CA GLY A 156 2.29 8.05 -26.80
C GLY A 156 3.21 7.63 -27.94
N SER A 157 4.50 7.34 -27.71
CA SER A 157 5.36 6.74 -28.72
C SER A 157 4.86 5.33 -29.07
N ARG A 158 4.81 5.02 -30.34
CA ARG A 158 4.36 3.72 -30.85
C ARG A 158 5.53 2.77 -31.03
N TRP A 159 5.33 1.56 -30.61
CA TRP A 159 6.36 0.51 -30.65
C TRP A 159 5.77 -0.81 -31.09
N ARG A 160 6.61 -1.61 -31.75
CA ARG A 160 6.42 -3.04 -31.96
C ARG A 160 7.45 -3.75 -31.09
N LEU A 161 6.95 -4.53 -30.13
CA LEU A 161 7.77 -5.13 -29.07
C LEU A 161 7.58 -6.64 -29.03
N PRO A 162 8.64 -7.43 -29.09
CA PRO A 162 8.61 -8.83 -28.68
C PRO A 162 8.56 -8.90 -27.17
N VAL A 163 7.53 -9.52 -26.61
CA VAL A 163 7.30 -9.57 -25.16
C VAL A 163 7.01 -10.97 -24.68
N ARG A 164 7.43 -11.28 -23.46
CA ARG A 164 6.95 -12.43 -22.71
C ARG A 164 6.03 -11.94 -21.61
N LEU A 165 4.80 -12.42 -21.67
CA LEU A 165 3.74 -12.01 -20.75
C LEU A 165 3.40 -13.14 -19.80
N LYS A 166 2.93 -12.75 -18.62
CA LYS A 166 2.25 -13.61 -17.64
C LYS A 166 1.01 -12.91 -17.12
N ARG A 167 0.08 -13.66 -16.57
CA ARG A 167 -1.11 -13.12 -15.91
C ARG A 167 -0.70 -12.11 -14.85
N ALA A 168 -1.62 -11.23 -14.51
CA ALA A 168 -1.45 -10.25 -13.44
C ALA A 168 -1.39 -10.99 -12.09
N HIS A 169 -0.20 -11.38 -11.68
CA HIS A 169 0.10 -12.09 -10.45
C HIS A 169 1.06 -11.27 -9.60
N SER A 170 0.88 -11.31 -8.28
CA SER A 170 1.76 -10.63 -7.32
C SER A 170 1.93 -11.48 -6.07
N THR A 171 2.95 -11.17 -5.29
CA THR A 171 3.20 -11.79 -4.00
C THR A 171 2.04 -11.57 -3.04
N ALA A 172 1.65 -12.62 -2.32
CA ALA A 172 0.48 -12.67 -1.46
C ALA A 172 0.88 -13.07 -0.03
N ASN A 173 0.89 -12.11 0.90
CA ASN A 173 1.40 -12.26 2.26
C ASN A 173 0.46 -11.70 3.32
N PHE A 174 0.51 -12.26 4.53
CA PHE A 174 -0.25 -11.78 5.68
C PHE A 174 0.16 -10.34 6.05
N GLY A 175 -0.82 -9.46 6.16
CA GLY A 175 -0.56 -8.07 6.58
C GLY A 175 0.12 -7.17 5.53
N VAL A 176 0.61 -7.69 4.42
CA VAL A 176 1.24 -6.94 3.34
C VAL A 176 0.20 -6.49 2.31
N ARG A 177 0.53 -5.45 1.55
CA ARG A 177 -0.36 -4.90 0.53
C ARG A 177 -0.55 -5.86 -0.64
N ASP A 178 -1.80 -6.06 -1.04
CA ASP A 178 -2.18 -6.87 -2.20
C ASP A 178 -1.81 -6.15 -3.52
N GLY A 179 -0.82 -6.72 -4.22
CA GLY A 179 -0.36 -6.22 -5.51
C GLY A 179 -1.34 -6.53 -6.64
N GLU A 180 -2.04 -7.68 -6.61
CA GLU A 180 -3.02 -8.07 -7.62
C GLU A 180 -4.22 -7.12 -7.62
N ALA A 181 -4.71 -6.73 -6.43
CA ALA A 181 -5.72 -5.68 -6.28
C ALA A 181 -5.28 -4.35 -6.91
N THR A 182 -3.99 -4.00 -6.77
CA THR A 182 -3.43 -2.78 -7.37
C THR A 182 -3.38 -2.87 -8.90
N LEU A 183 -2.99 -4.01 -9.46
CA LEU A 183 -2.99 -4.25 -10.91
C LEU A 183 -4.42 -4.21 -11.46
N LEU A 184 -5.38 -4.84 -10.77
CA LEU A 184 -6.78 -4.81 -11.14
C LEU A 184 -7.33 -3.37 -11.13
N ALA A 185 -7.05 -2.58 -10.09
CA ALA A 185 -7.49 -1.19 -10.01
C ALA A 185 -6.96 -0.34 -11.18
N ARG A 186 -5.74 -0.62 -11.65
CA ARG A 186 -5.14 0.02 -12.83
C ARG A 186 -5.56 -0.59 -14.17
N ASN A 187 -6.43 -1.60 -14.15
CA ASN A 187 -6.82 -2.38 -15.33
C ASN A 187 -5.64 -3.05 -16.06
N VAL A 188 -4.56 -3.36 -15.35
CA VAL A 188 -3.43 -4.13 -15.87
C VAL A 188 -3.77 -5.61 -15.78
N ARG A 189 -3.91 -6.27 -16.93
CA ARG A 189 -4.38 -7.68 -17.01
C ARG A 189 -3.30 -8.66 -17.43
N ALA A 190 -2.13 -8.16 -17.80
CA ALA A 190 -0.91 -8.95 -17.97
C ALA A 190 0.31 -8.12 -17.58
N THR A 191 1.33 -8.78 -17.09
CA THR A 191 2.64 -8.21 -16.77
C THR A 191 3.71 -8.99 -17.54
N GLY A 192 4.82 -8.36 -17.87
CA GLY A 192 5.89 -9.05 -18.57
C GLY A 192 7.09 -8.17 -18.83
N TYR A 193 7.93 -8.62 -19.73
CA TYR A 193 9.15 -7.92 -20.10
C TYR A 193 9.40 -8.01 -21.62
N VAL A 194 10.21 -7.09 -22.13
CA VAL A 194 10.68 -7.12 -23.52
C VAL A 194 11.71 -8.24 -23.64
N SER A 195 11.37 -9.29 -24.42
CA SER A 195 12.16 -10.53 -24.46
C SER A 195 13.37 -10.43 -25.38
N ALA A 196 13.25 -9.72 -26.50
CA ALA A 196 14.30 -9.49 -27.49
C ALA A 196 14.40 -7.99 -27.81
N PRO A 197 15.12 -7.22 -26.97
CA PRO A 197 15.27 -5.78 -27.14
C PRO A 197 15.82 -5.36 -28.51
N GLU A 198 16.65 -6.19 -29.10
CA GLU A 198 17.26 -6.03 -30.43
C GLU A 198 16.24 -6.04 -31.58
N HIS A 199 15.09 -6.67 -31.38
CA HIS A 199 13.98 -6.72 -32.34
C HIS A 199 12.88 -5.69 -32.05
N ALA A 200 13.06 -4.87 -31.02
CA ALA A 200 12.11 -3.81 -30.69
C ALA A 200 12.20 -2.69 -31.73
N LEU A 201 11.07 -2.33 -32.32
CA LEU A 201 11.01 -1.33 -33.38
C LEU A 201 10.10 -0.18 -32.97
N GLN A 202 10.65 1.03 -33.01
CA GLN A 202 9.83 2.24 -32.87
C GLN A 202 9.10 2.50 -34.19
N LEU A 203 7.78 2.58 -34.11
CA LEU A 203 6.94 2.83 -35.27
C LEU A 203 6.76 4.33 -35.52
N ALA A 204 6.57 4.67 -36.80
CA ALA A 204 6.29 6.06 -37.18
C ALA A 204 4.97 6.56 -36.59
N GLY A 205 4.90 7.85 -36.30
CA GLY A 205 3.74 8.50 -35.72
C GLY A 205 3.63 8.29 -34.20
N SER A 206 2.63 8.91 -33.64
CA SER A 206 2.37 8.86 -32.20
C SER A 206 0.89 8.78 -31.93
N ALA A 207 0.51 8.15 -30.82
CA ALA A 207 -0.87 8.13 -30.38
C ALA A 207 -1.37 9.56 -30.10
N SER A 208 -2.65 9.79 -30.36
CA SER A 208 -3.34 11.07 -30.12
C SER A 208 -4.38 10.94 -29.02
N GLY A 209 -4.77 12.05 -28.44
CA GLY A 209 -5.81 12.13 -27.42
C GLY A 209 -5.41 12.96 -26.21
N VAL A 210 -6.41 13.43 -25.47
CA VAL A 210 -6.21 14.32 -24.31
C VAL A 210 -5.27 13.71 -23.26
N ALA A 211 -5.45 12.43 -22.95
CA ALA A 211 -4.62 11.73 -21.96
C ALA A 211 -3.16 11.65 -22.40
N VAL A 212 -2.89 11.38 -23.67
CA VAL A 212 -1.53 11.33 -24.23
C VAL A 212 -0.89 12.72 -24.18
N THR A 213 -1.62 13.76 -24.60
CA THR A 213 -1.14 15.15 -24.56
C THR A 213 -0.77 15.57 -23.14
N ILE A 214 -1.61 15.29 -22.16
CA ILE A 214 -1.34 15.59 -20.74
C ILE A 214 -0.10 14.83 -20.27
N ASN A 215 0.05 13.56 -20.60
CA ASN A 215 1.21 12.78 -20.20
C ASN A 215 2.51 13.26 -20.87
N ARG A 216 2.46 13.78 -22.08
CA ARG A 216 3.60 14.47 -22.74
C ARG A 216 3.99 15.73 -22.00
N TRP A 217 3.03 16.57 -21.60
CA TRP A 217 3.33 17.75 -20.78
C TRP A 217 3.97 17.34 -19.44
N ARG A 218 3.44 16.31 -18.80
CA ARG A 218 4.03 15.77 -17.57
C ARG A 218 5.46 15.28 -17.80
N ALA A 219 5.71 14.57 -18.90
CA ALA A 219 7.05 14.09 -19.26
C ALA A 219 8.01 15.26 -19.55
N ALA A 220 7.55 16.29 -20.26
CA ALA A 220 8.35 17.49 -20.54
C ALA A 220 8.72 18.26 -19.26
N ILE A 221 7.76 18.45 -18.34
CA ILE A 221 8.02 19.08 -17.04
C ILE A 221 9.03 18.23 -16.24
N ARG A 222 8.86 16.90 -16.22
CA ARG A 222 9.80 15.99 -15.55
C ARG A 222 11.22 16.11 -16.12
N ALA A 223 11.36 16.08 -17.45
CA ALA A 223 12.65 16.20 -18.12
C ALA A 223 13.36 17.53 -17.78
N ARG A 224 12.61 18.64 -17.71
CA ARG A 224 13.15 19.95 -17.30
C ARG A 224 13.64 19.91 -15.85
N ILE A 225 12.84 19.34 -14.93
CA ILE A 225 13.25 19.22 -13.52
C ILE A 225 14.48 18.31 -13.40
N ASP A 226 14.51 17.18 -14.11
CA ASP A 226 15.63 16.24 -14.12
C ASP A 226 16.93 16.91 -14.63
N THR A 227 16.83 17.80 -15.63
CA THR A 227 17.98 18.56 -16.13
C THR A 227 18.48 19.60 -15.13
N VAL A 228 17.56 20.35 -14.50
CA VAL A 228 17.93 21.45 -13.58
C VAL A 228 18.42 20.90 -12.23
N LEU A 229 17.83 19.81 -11.76
CA LEU A 229 18.06 19.23 -10.43
C LEU A 229 18.75 17.86 -10.51
N ALA A 230 19.63 17.61 -11.48
CA ALA A 230 20.23 16.31 -11.75
C ALA A 230 20.79 15.63 -10.48
N ASP A 231 21.52 16.36 -9.65
CA ASP A 231 22.18 15.86 -8.43
C ASP A 231 21.49 16.33 -7.13
N ALA A 232 20.32 16.98 -7.24
CA ALA A 232 19.63 17.50 -6.06
C ALA A 232 18.96 16.37 -5.27
N PRO A 233 19.14 16.31 -3.93
CA PRO A 233 18.67 15.21 -3.11
C PRO A 233 17.13 15.10 -3.11
N HIS A 234 16.40 16.21 -3.18
CA HIS A 234 14.94 16.25 -3.10
C HIS A 234 14.25 16.41 -4.46
N ARG A 235 14.97 16.18 -5.58
CA ARG A 235 14.43 16.23 -6.94
C ARG A 235 13.13 15.46 -7.08
N GLY A 236 13.05 14.25 -6.50
CA GLY A 236 11.87 13.41 -6.55
C GLY A 236 10.64 14.04 -5.91
N ILE A 237 10.79 14.82 -4.84
CA ILE A 237 9.69 15.56 -4.20
C ILE A 237 9.23 16.70 -5.11
N VAL A 238 10.14 17.43 -5.75
CA VAL A 238 9.79 18.49 -6.70
C VAL A 238 8.97 17.92 -7.87
N ILE A 239 9.39 16.78 -8.45
CA ILE A 239 8.65 16.07 -9.50
C ILE A 239 7.26 15.65 -8.99
N ALA A 240 7.17 15.08 -7.78
CA ALA A 240 5.91 14.64 -7.20
C ALA A 240 4.91 15.79 -7.00
N LEU A 241 5.38 16.97 -6.59
CA LEU A 241 4.55 18.16 -6.42
C LEU A 241 4.15 18.82 -7.74
N ALA A 242 5.01 18.77 -8.75
CA ALA A 242 4.74 19.36 -10.06
C ALA A 242 3.72 18.54 -10.86
N ILE A 243 3.89 17.22 -10.90
CA ILE A 243 3.15 16.33 -11.82
C ILE A 243 2.55 15.10 -11.16
N GLY A 244 2.63 14.93 -9.85
CA GLY A 244 2.09 13.79 -9.12
C GLY A 244 2.86 12.47 -9.26
N ALA A 245 4.04 12.45 -9.88
CA ALA A 245 4.86 11.26 -10.07
C ALA A 245 5.79 11.07 -8.85
N GLN A 246 5.62 9.97 -8.12
CA GLN A 246 6.32 9.70 -6.85
C GLN A 246 7.45 8.67 -6.99
N ASP A 247 7.65 8.13 -8.18
CA ASP A 247 8.63 7.09 -8.47
C ASP A 247 10.10 7.52 -8.31
N ALA A 248 10.36 8.82 -8.37
CA ALA A 248 11.68 9.40 -8.22
C ALA A 248 12.01 9.85 -6.77
N VAL A 249 11.08 9.72 -5.82
CA VAL A 249 11.30 10.10 -4.43
C VAL A 249 12.25 9.10 -3.78
N SER A 250 13.30 9.59 -3.10
CA SER A 250 14.31 8.74 -2.47
C SER A 250 13.73 7.94 -1.29
N THR A 251 14.33 6.78 -1.02
CA THR A 251 13.96 5.95 0.16
C THR A 251 14.19 6.71 1.47
N ALA A 252 15.22 7.54 1.53
CA ALA A 252 15.51 8.37 2.71
C ALA A 252 14.42 9.43 2.95
N ASP A 253 13.94 10.12 1.88
CA ASP A 253 12.83 11.07 1.98
C ASP A 253 11.55 10.36 2.42
N TRP A 254 11.25 9.20 1.83
CA TRP A 254 10.10 8.41 2.22
C TRP A 254 10.14 7.99 3.69
N ALA A 255 11.30 7.54 4.18
CA ALA A 255 11.49 7.14 5.58
C ALA A 255 11.30 8.33 6.52
N SER A 256 11.97 9.46 6.28
CA SER A 256 11.85 10.68 7.10
C SER A 256 10.40 11.18 7.16
N MET A 257 9.72 11.27 6.02
CA MET A 257 8.35 11.75 5.96
C MET A 257 7.33 10.77 6.54
N ARG A 258 7.57 9.47 6.43
CA ARG A 258 6.74 8.44 7.08
C ARG A 258 6.88 8.50 8.60
N ASN A 259 8.09 8.60 9.11
CA ASN A 259 8.37 8.65 10.54
C ASN A 259 7.82 9.91 11.21
N THR A 260 7.70 11.00 10.46
CA THR A 260 7.11 12.26 10.94
C THR A 260 5.62 12.40 10.59
N GLY A 261 5.01 11.43 9.89
CA GLY A 261 3.60 11.49 9.48
C GLY A 261 3.30 12.56 8.43
N THR A 262 4.32 13.04 7.71
CA THR A 262 4.20 14.09 6.69
C THR A 262 4.20 13.55 5.26
N ASN A 263 4.22 12.22 5.06
CA ASN A 263 4.24 11.55 3.75
C ASN A 263 3.08 11.96 2.82
N HIS A 264 1.95 12.38 3.38
CA HIS A 264 0.81 12.87 2.61
C HIS A 264 1.08 14.20 1.88
N LEU A 265 2.14 14.94 2.26
CA LEU A 265 2.55 16.19 1.63
C LEU A 265 3.30 16.00 0.30
N ILE A 266 3.87 14.82 0.05
CA ILE A 266 4.48 14.46 -1.25
C ILE A 266 3.39 14.31 -2.32
N ALA A 267 2.20 13.87 -1.93
CA ALA A 267 1.08 13.75 -2.85
C ALA A 267 0.43 15.12 -3.10
N ILE A 268 0.02 15.39 -4.34
CA ILE A 268 -0.80 16.56 -4.63
C ILE A 268 -2.09 16.45 -3.83
N SER A 269 -2.23 17.32 -2.84
CA SER A 269 -3.32 17.29 -1.85
C SER A 269 -4.53 18.12 -2.29
N GLY A 270 -5.65 17.93 -1.60
CA GLY A 270 -6.82 18.78 -1.79
C GLY A 270 -6.58 20.26 -1.51
N LEU A 271 -5.63 20.57 -0.62
CA LEU A 271 -5.22 21.96 -0.34
C LEU A 271 -4.49 22.57 -1.53
N HIS A 272 -3.60 21.84 -2.18
CA HIS A 272 -2.90 22.30 -3.38
C HIS A 272 -3.89 22.58 -4.53
N ILE A 273 -4.83 21.67 -4.77
CA ILE A 273 -5.89 21.86 -5.77
C ILE A 273 -6.79 23.04 -5.41
N GLY A 274 -7.13 23.21 -4.13
CA GLY A 274 -7.91 24.32 -3.64
C GLY A 274 -7.21 25.67 -3.83
N LEU A 275 -5.90 25.73 -3.58
CA LEU A 275 -5.08 26.93 -3.78
C LEU A 275 -5.04 27.34 -5.25
N VAL A 276 -4.74 26.40 -6.14
CA VAL A 276 -4.72 26.62 -7.60
C VAL A 276 -6.10 27.02 -8.11
N ALA A 277 -7.16 26.33 -7.67
CA ALA A 277 -8.53 26.67 -8.01
C ALA A 277 -8.96 28.06 -7.50
N GLY A 278 -8.54 28.43 -6.29
CA GLY A 278 -8.80 29.76 -5.71
C GLY A 278 -8.13 30.86 -6.49
N PHE A 279 -6.86 30.67 -6.86
CA PHE A 279 -6.14 31.62 -7.73
C PHE A 279 -6.79 31.76 -9.10
N ALA A 280 -7.12 30.65 -9.74
CA ALA A 280 -7.80 30.65 -11.04
C ALA A 280 -9.19 31.28 -10.97
N ALA A 281 -9.94 31.05 -9.89
CA ALA A 281 -11.23 31.69 -9.66
C ALA A 281 -11.09 33.22 -9.49
N TRP A 282 -10.09 33.62 -8.70
CA TRP A 282 -9.79 35.06 -8.55
C TRP A 282 -9.40 35.70 -9.90
N PHE A 283 -8.53 35.06 -10.65
CA PHE A 283 -8.08 35.56 -11.96
C PHE A 283 -9.24 35.63 -12.95
N ALA A 284 -10.00 34.56 -13.14
CA ALA A 284 -11.14 34.50 -14.05
C ALA A 284 -12.22 35.53 -13.66
N GLY A 285 -12.53 35.64 -12.38
CA GLY A 285 -13.50 36.66 -11.88
C GLY A 285 -12.99 38.08 -12.05
N SER A 286 -11.67 38.32 -11.89
CA SER A 286 -11.07 39.63 -12.05
C SER A 286 -11.04 40.05 -13.53
N LEU A 287 -10.66 39.11 -14.41
CA LEU A 287 -10.68 39.35 -15.86
C LEU A 287 -12.10 39.63 -16.35
N TRP A 288 -13.08 38.86 -15.86
CA TRP A 288 -14.49 39.04 -16.21
C TRP A 288 -15.02 40.44 -15.79
N ARG A 289 -14.67 40.90 -14.59
CA ARG A 289 -15.05 42.24 -14.11
C ARG A 289 -14.39 43.34 -14.95
N ARG A 290 -13.15 43.14 -15.40
CA ARG A 290 -12.43 44.11 -16.21
C ARG A 290 -12.93 44.22 -17.65
N SER A 291 -13.85 43.36 -18.09
CA SER A 291 -14.45 43.44 -19.42
C SER A 291 -15.14 44.80 -19.69
N ALA A 292 -15.51 45.52 -18.66
CA ALA A 292 -16.04 46.88 -18.77
C ALA A 292 -15.02 47.86 -19.40
N PHE A 293 -13.72 47.71 -19.12
CA PHE A 293 -12.67 48.57 -19.67
C PHE A 293 -12.47 48.42 -21.21
N VAL A 294 -12.98 47.33 -21.78
CA VAL A 294 -12.98 47.10 -23.24
C VAL A 294 -14.39 47.22 -23.82
N GLY A 295 -15.29 47.98 -23.16
CA GLY A 295 -16.66 48.22 -23.63
C GLY A 295 -17.60 46.99 -23.59
N ARG A 296 -17.17 45.90 -22.96
CA ARG A 296 -17.95 44.64 -22.86
C ARG A 296 -18.45 44.44 -21.46
N TYR A 297 -19.67 44.79 -21.15
CA TYR A 297 -20.28 44.71 -19.81
C TYR A 297 -20.74 43.26 -19.48
N TRP A 298 -19.85 42.29 -19.58
CA TRP A 298 -20.15 40.86 -19.35
C TRP A 298 -20.74 40.55 -17.96
N PRO A 299 -20.31 41.22 -16.86
CA PRO A 299 -20.90 41.05 -15.55
C PRO A 299 -22.40 41.29 -15.45
N LEU A 300 -22.98 42.11 -16.35
CA LEU A 300 -24.42 42.33 -16.44
C LEU A 300 -25.17 41.13 -17.02
N ARG A 301 -24.50 40.26 -17.79
CA ARG A 301 -25.09 39.04 -18.39
C ARG A 301 -24.93 37.85 -17.47
N VAL A 302 -23.73 37.65 -16.90
CA VAL A 302 -23.44 36.57 -15.98
C VAL A 302 -22.63 37.13 -14.81
N PRO A 303 -23.06 36.91 -13.54
CA PRO A 303 -22.31 37.36 -12.37
C PRO A 303 -20.89 36.83 -12.35
N ALA A 304 -19.92 37.72 -12.09
CA ALA A 304 -18.49 37.37 -12.06
C ALA A 304 -18.14 36.25 -11.08
N GLN A 305 -18.93 36.10 -10.01
CA GLN A 305 -18.78 35.01 -9.04
C GLN A 305 -19.07 33.63 -9.64
N LYS A 306 -20.03 33.52 -10.59
CA LYS A 306 -20.32 32.28 -11.29
C LYS A 306 -19.18 31.89 -12.23
N ILE A 307 -18.63 32.89 -12.95
CA ILE A 307 -17.46 32.70 -13.82
C ILE A 307 -16.22 32.30 -12.97
N ALA A 308 -16.02 32.96 -11.82
CA ALA A 308 -14.96 32.58 -10.90
C ALA A 308 -15.09 31.12 -10.43
N ALA A 309 -16.31 30.69 -10.05
CA ALA A 309 -16.53 29.31 -9.62
C ALA A 309 -16.27 28.29 -10.74
N LEU A 310 -16.72 28.57 -11.98
CA LEU A 310 -16.45 27.71 -13.13
C LEU A 310 -14.97 27.70 -13.52
N GLY A 311 -14.32 28.87 -13.55
CA GLY A 311 -12.88 28.97 -13.84
C GLY A 311 -12.03 28.22 -12.82
N GLY A 312 -12.37 28.36 -11.54
CA GLY A 312 -11.72 27.59 -10.48
C GLY A 312 -11.90 26.08 -10.63
N ALA A 313 -13.12 25.61 -10.92
CA ALA A 313 -13.40 24.19 -11.11
C ALA A 313 -12.73 23.62 -12.37
N SER A 314 -12.69 24.37 -13.48
CA SER A 314 -12.02 23.96 -14.72
C SER A 314 -10.51 23.84 -14.52
N PHE A 315 -9.90 24.78 -13.82
CA PHE A 315 -8.46 24.74 -13.54
C PHE A 315 -8.10 23.65 -12.54
N ALA A 316 -8.99 23.38 -11.57
CA ALA A 316 -8.85 22.23 -10.68
C ALA A 316 -8.88 20.90 -11.44
N ALA A 317 -9.73 20.77 -12.48
CA ALA A 317 -9.79 19.60 -13.34
C ALA A 317 -8.49 19.44 -14.15
N PHE A 318 -7.98 20.54 -14.71
CA PHE A 318 -6.70 20.56 -15.42
C PHE A 318 -5.53 20.18 -14.52
N HIS A 319 -5.44 20.76 -13.32
CA HIS A 319 -4.39 20.42 -12.35
C HIS A 319 -4.50 18.98 -11.84
N ALA A 320 -5.72 18.47 -11.60
CA ALA A 320 -5.95 17.08 -11.25
C ALA A 320 -5.50 16.12 -12.36
N ALA A 321 -5.67 16.50 -13.63
CA ALA A 321 -5.18 15.75 -14.78
C ALA A 321 -3.64 15.73 -14.83
N LEU A 322 -2.98 16.88 -14.63
CA LEU A 322 -1.52 16.94 -14.47
C LEU A 322 -1.01 16.13 -13.28
N ALA A 323 -1.78 16.07 -12.19
CA ALA A 323 -1.51 15.20 -11.04
C ALA A 323 -1.70 13.70 -11.31
N GLY A 324 -2.16 13.32 -12.52
CA GLY A 324 -2.43 11.93 -12.87
C GLY A 324 -3.67 11.35 -12.19
N PHE A 325 -4.65 12.18 -11.79
CA PHE A 325 -5.90 11.78 -11.15
C PHE A 325 -5.72 10.86 -9.92
N ASN A 326 -4.74 11.12 -9.08
CA ASN A 326 -4.64 10.39 -7.82
C ASN A 326 -5.89 10.61 -6.94
N VAL A 327 -6.18 9.68 -6.02
CA VAL A 327 -7.42 9.69 -5.23
C VAL A 327 -7.65 11.00 -4.46
N PRO A 328 -6.65 11.61 -3.78
CA PRO A 328 -6.82 12.91 -3.13
C PRO A 328 -7.20 14.05 -4.10
N ALA A 329 -6.61 14.04 -5.30
CA ALA A 329 -6.92 15.02 -6.34
C ALA A 329 -8.33 14.82 -6.91
N GLN A 330 -8.74 13.59 -7.20
CA GLN A 330 -10.11 13.28 -7.64
C GLN A 330 -11.15 13.73 -6.61
N ARG A 331 -10.93 13.44 -5.33
CA ARG A 331 -11.83 13.87 -4.27
C ARG A 331 -11.98 15.40 -4.25
N ALA A 332 -10.87 16.13 -4.26
CA ALA A 332 -10.88 17.59 -4.24
C ALA A 332 -11.58 18.16 -5.47
N LEU A 333 -11.30 17.60 -6.63
CA LEU A 333 -11.96 17.97 -7.90
C LEU A 333 -13.48 17.78 -7.81
N TRP A 334 -13.96 16.59 -7.38
CA TRP A 334 -15.39 16.34 -7.29
C TRP A 334 -16.08 17.25 -6.28
N MET A 335 -15.44 17.50 -5.11
CA MET A 335 -15.99 18.44 -4.12
C MET A 335 -16.11 19.85 -4.68
N LEU A 336 -15.07 20.34 -5.38
CA LEU A 336 -15.08 21.67 -6.02
C LEU A 336 -16.11 21.75 -7.15
N ALA A 337 -16.18 20.75 -8.01
CA ALA A 337 -17.11 20.70 -9.13
C ALA A 337 -18.56 20.71 -8.65
N ILE A 338 -18.91 19.89 -7.64
CA ILE A 338 -20.26 19.86 -7.07
C ILE A 338 -20.63 21.20 -6.43
N ALA A 339 -19.68 21.77 -5.66
CA ALA A 339 -19.90 23.07 -5.01
C ALA A 339 -20.08 24.19 -6.06
N ALA A 340 -19.26 24.20 -7.12
CA ALA A 340 -19.35 25.17 -8.21
C ALA A 340 -20.65 25.05 -9.00
N LEU A 341 -21.04 23.82 -9.35
CA LEU A 341 -22.32 23.55 -10.06
C LEU A 341 -23.53 23.95 -9.22
N ALA A 342 -23.52 23.61 -7.92
CA ALA A 342 -24.59 24.03 -7.01
C ALA A 342 -24.69 25.55 -6.91
N PHE A 343 -23.55 26.23 -6.77
CA PHE A 343 -23.47 27.68 -6.69
C PHE A 343 -23.97 28.35 -8.00
N VAL A 344 -23.56 27.88 -9.15
CA VAL A 344 -24.02 28.36 -10.47
C VAL A 344 -25.52 28.16 -10.62
N GLY A 345 -26.04 27.01 -10.13
CA GLY A 345 -27.50 26.71 -10.11
C GLY A 345 -28.28 27.43 -9.01
N GLY A 346 -27.65 28.36 -8.27
CA GLY A 346 -28.30 29.12 -7.18
C GLY A 346 -28.66 28.29 -5.94
N ARG A 347 -28.07 27.10 -5.79
CA ARG A 347 -28.32 26.20 -4.66
C ARG A 347 -27.18 26.25 -3.65
N ARG A 348 -27.52 26.29 -2.36
CA ARG A 348 -26.55 26.13 -1.26
C ARG A 348 -26.63 24.71 -0.72
N LEU A 349 -25.58 23.91 -0.98
CA LEU A 349 -25.47 22.56 -0.45
C LEU A 349 -24.71 22.57 0.88
N ALA A 350 -25.19 21.78 1.85
CA ALA A 350 -24.42 21.57 3.07
C ALA A 350 -23.10 20.82 2.73
N PRO A 351 -21.96 21.16 3.39
CA PRO A 351 -20.67 20.52 3.11
C PRO A 351 -20.71 19.00 3.16
N SER A 352 -21.50 18.43 4.08
CA SER A 352 -21.68 16.97 4.19
C SER A 352 -22.46 16.34 3.03
N VAL A 353 -23.27 17.10 2.29
CA VAL A 353 -23.89 16.63 1.05
C VAL A 353 -22.86 16.62 -0.08
N VAL A 354 -22.08 17.68 -0.21
CA VAL A 354 -20.97 17.75 -1.17
C VAL A 354 -19.97 16.61 -0.95
N PHE A 355 -19.63 16.37 0.32
CA PHE A 355 -18.77 15.25 0.71
C PHE A 355 -19.33 13.88 0.29
N ALA A 356 -20.62 13.62 0.57
CA ALA A 356 -21.26 12.36 0.22
C ALA A 356 -21.33 12.12 -1.29
N TRP A 357 -21.61 13.15 -2.07
CA TRP A 357 -21.57 13.09 -3.53
C TRP A 357 -20.16 12.82 -4.06
N ALA A 358 -19.13 13.51 -3.54
CA ALA A 358 -17.75 13.30 -3.94
C ALA A 358 -17.30 11.86 -3.64
N LEU A 359 -17.69 11.33 -2.48
CA LEU A 359 -17.42 9.94 -2.09
C LEU A 359 -18.06 8.95 -3.09
N GLY A 360 -19.32 9.15 -3.43
CA GLY A 360 -20.02 8.30 -4.41
C GLY A 360 -19.43 8.39 -5.81
N LEU A 361 -19.10 9.60 -6.29
CA LEU A 361 -18.54 9.80 -7.63
C LEU A 361 -17.14 9.20 -7.78
N VAL A 362 -16.30 9.29 -6.75
CA VAL A 362 -15.00 8.59 -6.77
C VAL A 362 -15.20 7.09 -6.91
N LEU A 363 -16.18 6.49 -6.22
CA LEU A 363 -16.43 5.04 -6.31
C LEU A 363 -17.17 4.62 -7.59
N ILE A 364 -17.91 5.51 -8.23
CA ILE A 364 -18.44 5.27 -9.57
C ILE A 364 -17.31 5.25 -10.60
N THR A 365 -16.33 6.13 -10.47
CA THR A 365 -15.18 6.14 -11.39
C THR A 365 -14.25 4.97 -11.13
N ASP A 366 -13.95 4.69 -9.86
CA ASP A 366 -13.05 3.60 -9.44
C ASP A 366 -13.57 2.88 -8.18
N PRO A 367 -14.30 1.77 -8.33
CA PRO A 367 -14.80 0.98 -7.19
C PRO A 367 -13.70 0.27 -6.38
N TRP A 368 -12.47 0.19 -6.90
CA TRP A 368 -11.31 -0.37 -6.18
C TRP A 368 -10.57 0.67 -5.34
N ALA A 369 -10.93 1.94 -5.42
CA ALA A 369 -10.33 3.00 -4.59
C ALA A 369 -10.38 2.67 -3.09
N VAL A 370 -11.39 1.94 -2.63
CA VAL A 370 -11.53 1.48 -1.22
C VAL A 370 -10.42 0.51 -0.77
N LEU A 371 -9.67 -0.07 -1.69
CA LEU A 371 -8.52 -0.94 -1.39
C LEU A 371 -7.23 -0.13 -1.14
N LEU A 372 -7.26 1.18 -1.38
CA LEU A 372 -6.09 2.05 -1.29
C LEU A 372 -6.09 2.86 0.02
N PRO A 373 -4.97 2.93 0.76
CA PRO A 373 -4.86 3.74 1.98
C PRO A 373 -5.24 5.20 1.76
N GLY A 374 -4.82 5.76 0.63
CA GLY A 374 -5.08 7.15 0.27
C GLY A 374 -6.56 7.52 0.19
N PHE A 375 -7.44 6.59 -0.14
CA PHE A 375 -8.89 6.79 -0.11
C PHE A 375 -9.36 7.04 1.33
N TRP A 376 -9.08 6.09 2.23
CA TRP A 376 -9.53 6.15 3.62
C TRP A 376 -8.95 7.35 4.36
N LEU A 377 -7.63 7.53 4.32
CA LEU A 377 -6.96 8.63 5.00
C LEU A 377 -7.47 9.99 4.50
N SER A 378 -7.71 10.11 3.21
CA SER A 378 -8.17 11.36 2.60
C SER A 378 -9.62 11.69 2.96
N PHE A 379 -10.54 10.72 2.84
CA PHE A 379 -11.95 10.95 3.17
C PHE A 379 -12.17 11.05 4.69
N CYS A 380 -11.54 10.21 5.50
CA CYS A 380 -11.66 10.27 6.95
C CYS A 380 -11.07 11.56 7.55
N ALA A 381 -9.98 12.10 6.99
CA ALA A 381 -9.46 13.39 7.40
C ALA A 381 -10.49 14.51 7.20
N VAL A 382 -11.11 14.58 6.01
CA VAL A 382 -12.15 15.59 5.74
C VAL A 382 -13.39 15.38 6.62
N ALA A 383 -13.80 14.12 6.82
CA ALA A 383 -14.91 13.81 7.71
C ALA A 383 -14.62 14.26 9.15
N ALA A 384 -13.40 14.02 9.65
CA ALA A 384 -12.98 14.48 10.98
C ALA A 384 -12.98 16.01 11.09
N ILE A 385 -12.47 16.71 10.08
CA ILE A 385 -12.50 18.18 10.03
C ILE A 385 -13.93 18.68 10.04
N LEU A 386 -14.80 18.16 9.17
CA LEU A 386 -16.21 18.57 9.10
C LEU A 386 -16.91 18.30 10.42
N PHE A 387 -16.64 17.19 11.07
CA PHE A 387 -17.23 16.83 12.34
C PHE A 387 -16.75 17.73 13.49
N ALA A 388 -15.44 17.96 13.58
CA ALA A 388 -14.83 18.83 14.59
C ALA A 388 -15.28 20.30 14.47
N VAL A 389 -15.46 20.78 13.24
CA VAL A 389 -15.89 22.16 12.98
C VAL A 389 -17.40 22.35 13.12
N SER A 390 -18.21 21.27 13.02
CA SER A 390 -19.67 21.33 13.06
C SER A 390 -20.25 21.54 14.47
N GLY A 391 -19.43 21.43 15.51
CA GLY A 391 -19.87 21.66 16.89
C GLY A 391 -20.23 23.14 17.15
N PRO A 392 -21.11 23.42 18.13
CA PRO A 392 -21.42 24.80 18.52
C PRO A 392 -20.12 25.50 18.89
N ARG A 393 -19.70 26.44 18.07
CA ARG A 393 -18.57 27.31 18.39
C ARG A 393 -18.95 28.10 19.61
N ARG A 394 -18.36 27.86 20.78
CA ARG A 394 -18.39 28.79 21.88
C ARG A 394 -17.73 30.07 21.35
N ARG A 395 -18.55 31.06 20.93
CA ARG A 395 -18.02 32.40 20.76
C ARG A 395 -17.40 32.72 22.10
N VAL A 396 -16.07 32.69 22.16
CA VAL A 396 -15.36 33.35 23.25
C VAL A 396 -15.78 34.81 23.15
N ARG A 397 -16.83 35.19 23.87
CA ARG A 397 -17.11 36.61 24.12
C ARG A 397 -15.89 37.07 24.88
N LEU A 398 -14.95 37.68 24.17
CA LEU A 398 -13.98 38.52 24.88
C LEU A 398 -14.78 39.42 25.78
N PRO A 399 -14.38 39.61 27.06
CA PRO A 399 -15.00 40.60 27.88
C PRO A 399 -15.08 41.93 27.07
N TYR A 400 -16.25 42.46 26.92
CA TYR A 400 -16.42 43.81 26.41
C TYR A 400 -15.70 44.71 27.43
N GLU A 401 -14.44 45.07 27.15
CA GLU A 401 -13.81 46.18 27.86
C GLU A 401 -14.50 47.45 27.37
N PRO A 402 -15.15 48.19 28.23
CA PRO A 402 -15.69 49.49 27.87
C PRO A 402 -14.52 50.36 27.38
N ASP A 403 -14.74 51.10 26.29
CA ASP A 403 -13.78 51.99 25.64
C ASP A 403 -13.35 53.16 26.55
N ALA A 404 -12.75 52.90 27.69
CA ALA A 404 -12.44 53.91 28.71
C ALA A 404 -10.98 54.42 28.68
N VAL A 405 -10.11 53.89 27.79
CA VAL A 405 -8.74 54.43 27.66
C VAL A 405 -8.34 54.54 26.17
N PRO A 406 -7.90 55.70 25.69
CA PRO A 406 -7.41 55.83 24.30
C PRO A 406 -6.11 55.07 24.10
N VAL A 407 -6.22 53.82 23.61
CA VAL A 407 -5.07 52.99 23.29
C VAL A 407 -4.55 53.44 21.93
N HIS A 408 -3.22 53.68 21.84
CA HIS A 408 -2.51 54.05 20.61
C HIS A 408 -2.88 53.10 19.46
N PRO A 409 -3.15 53.58 18.23
CA PRO A 409 -3.64 52.81 17.11
C PRO A 409 -2.75 51.60 16.78
N LEU A 410 -1.43 51.72 16.94
CA LEU A 410 -0.46 50.60 16.75
C LEU A 410 -0.64 49.50 17.82
N ARG A 411 -0.88 49.86 19.07
CA ARG A 411 -1.14 48.87 20.11
C ARG A 411 -2.49 48.17 19.92
N ARG A 412 -3.50 48.88 19.38
CA ARG A 412 -4.80 48.30 19.03
C ARG A 412 -4.66 47.36 17.83
N ALA A 413 -3.89 47.73 16.82
CA ALA A 413 -3.55 46.87 15.67
C ALA A 413 -2.76 45.62 16.11
N TRP A 414 -1.73 45.78 16.96
CA TRP A 414 -0.95 44.69 17.53
C TRP A 414 -1.83 43.73 18.34
N ARG A 415 -2.68 44.20 19.23
CA ARG A 415 -3.63 43.36 19.99
C ARG A 415 -4.58 42.59 19.06
N ARG A 416 -5.13 43.25 18.02
CA ARG A 416 -5.97 42.59 17.00
C ARG A 416 -5.21 41.48 16.26
N CYS A 417 -4.00 41.75 15.83
CA CYS A 417 -3.13 40.75 15.14
C CYS A 417 -2.75 39.62 16.09
N SER A 418 -2.33 39.88 17.32
CA SER A 418 -1.97 38.87 18.31
C SER A 418 -3.15 37.97 18.68
N HIS A 419 -4.34 38.54 18.89
CA HIS A 419 -5.57 37.78 19.15
C HIS A 419 -6.04 36.99 17.91
N ALA A 420 -5.85 37.51 16.69
CA ALA A 420 -6.16 36.79 15.47
C ALA A 420 -5.18 35.61 15.29
N PHE A 421 -3.90 35.84 15.55
CA PHE A 421 -2.87 34.82 15.51
C PHE A 421 -3.10 33.72 16.56
N ALA A 422 -3.35 34.09 17.81
CA ALA A 422 -3.66 33.14 18.89
C ALA A 422 -4.90 32.28 18.57
N ARG A 423 -5.95 32.88 18.00
CA ARG A 423 -7.13 32.15 17.54
C ARG A 423 -6.78 31.19 16.38
N TYR A 424 -5.99 31.64 15.41
CA TYR A 424 -5.55 30.82 14.31
C TYR A 424 -4.75 29.61 14.81
N VAL A 425 -3.79 29.83 15.71
CA VAL A 425 -3.00 28.75 16.32
C VAL A 425 -3.90 27.78 17.09
N HIS A 426 -4.82 28.31 17.91
CA HIS A 426 -5.74 27.45 18.68
C HIS A 426 -6.65 26.60 17.76
N ASP A 427 -7.27 27.21 16.76
CA ASP A 427 -8.17 26.51 15.83
C ASP A 427 -7.39 25.48 14.98
N SER A 428 -6.19 25.84 14.52
CA SER A 428 -5.32 24.95 13.76
C SER A 428 -4.86 23.75 14.60
N THR A 429 -4.44 23.99 15.85
CA THR A 429 -4.05 22.93 16.78
C THR A 429 -5.21 21.98 17.07
N HIS A 430 -6.40 22.52 17.30
CA HIS A 430 -7.60 21.70 17.54
C HIS A 430 -7.96 20.84 16.32
N ILE A 431 -7.90 21.39 15.12
CA ILE A 431 -8.14 20.64 13.87
C ILE A 431 -7.06 19.57 13.68
N GLN A 432 -5.80 19.92 13.90
CA GLN A 432 -4.68 19.00 13.74
C GLN A 432 -4.78 17.82 14.70
N LEU A 433 -5.07 18.07 15.97
CA LEU A 433 -5.29 17.01 16.96
C LEU A 433 -6.49 16.12 16.60
N ALA A 434 -7.60 16.73 16.17
CA ALA A 434 -8.79 15.98 15.76
C ALA A 434 -8.49 15.06 14.57
N VAL A 435 -7.73 15.52 13.57
CA VAL A 435 -7.31 14.73 12.41
C VAL A 435 -6.34 13.63 12.83
N THR A 436 -5.35 13.95 13.66
CA THR A 436 -4.37 12.96 14.14
C THR A 436 -5.06 11.82 14.89
N ILE A 437 -5.95 12.16 15.84
CA ILE A 437 -6.72 11.17 16.59
C ILE A 437 -7.62 10.36 15.66
N ALA A 438 -8.30 11.01 14.72
CA ALA A 438 -9.20 10.34 13.80
C ALA A 438 -8.48 9.37 12.85
N LEU A 439 -7.27 9.70 12.44
CA LEU A 439 -6.50 8.88 11.50
C LEU A 439 -5.62 7.83 12.17
N ALA A 440 -5.33 7.93 13.46
CA ALA A 440 -4.43 7.02 14.17
C ALA A 440 -4.80 5.52 13.99
N PRO A 441 -6.07 5.08 14.15
CA PRO A 441 -6.43 3.68 13.91
C PRO A 441 -6.19 3.24 12.47
N LEU A 442 -6.42 4.12 11.50
CA LEU A 442 -6.22 3.84 10.08
C LEU A 442 -4.73 3.82 9.70
N THR A 443 -3.92 4.73 10.26
CA THR A 443 -2.47 4.71 10.05
C THR A 443 -1.85 3.45 10.61
N LEU A 444 -2.31 3.01 11.77
CA LEU A 444 -1.87 1.74 12.34
C LEU A 444 -2.29 0.54 11.48
N TYR A 445 -3.52 0.51 10.99
CA TYR A 445 -4.00 -0.57 10.13
C TYR A 445 -3.21 -0.70 8.80
N TRP A 446 -2.82 0.43 8.21
CA TRP A 446 -2.16 0.45 6.90
C TRP A 446 -0.64 0.44 6.95
N PHE A 447 -0.04 0.97 8.03
CA PHE A 447 1.40 1.21 8.12
C PHE A 447 2.04 0.63 9.39
N SER A 448 1.26 0.00 10.28
CA SER A 448 1.72 -0.59 11.55
C SER A 448 2.52 0.38 12.42
N GLN A 449 2.24 1.68 12.30
CA GLN A 449 2.93 2.73 13.07
C GLN A 449 2.05 3.96 13.31
N ILE A 450 2.33 4.66 14.41
CA ILE A 450 1.74 5.96 14.75
C ILE A 450 2.88 6.96 14.93
N PRO A 451 3.01 7.98 14.08
CA PRO A 451 4.02 9.03 14.26
C PRO A 451 3.61 9.98 15.38
N LEU A 452 4.20 9.84 16.57
CA LEU A 452 3.87 10.67 17.75
C LEU A 452 4.29 12.12 17.57
N VAL A 453 5.36 12.38 16.84
CA VAL A 453 5.82 13.74 16.49
C VAL A 453 4.97 14.37 15.38
N GLY A 454 4.06 13.61 14.77
CA GLY A 454 3.25 14.05 13.64
C GLY A 454 2.53 15.38 13.82
N PRO A 455 1.86 15.66 14.94
CA PRO A 455 1.21 16.96 15.15
C PRO A 455 2.17 18.14 15.06
N VAL A 456 3.37 18.03 15.63
CA VAL A 456 4.40 19.09 15.61
C VAL A 456 5.00 19.20 14.19
N ALA A 457 5.36 18.08 13.60
CA ALA A 457 5.90 18.02 12.24
C ALA A 457 4.92 18.65 11.23
N ASN A 458 3.64 18.33 11.32
CA ASN A 458 2.61 18.86 10.44
C ASN A 458 2.28 20.33 10.69
N ALA A 459 2.39 20.82 11.92
CA ALA A 459 2.21 22.23 12.23
C ALA A 459 3.25 23.12 11.51
N PHE A 460 4.46 22.60 11.31
CA PHE A 460 5.50 23.24 10.52
C PHE A 460 5.38 22.90 9.03
N ALA A 461 5.33 21.60 8.68
CA ALA A 461 5.49 21.16 7.31
C ALA A 461 4.30 21.51 6.41
N ILE A 462 3.05 21.52 6.92
CA ILE A 462 1.86 21.86 6.10
C ILE A 462 1.93 23.31 5.60
N PRO A 463 2.12 24.34 6.46
CA PRO A 463 2.28 25.70 5.96
C PRO A 463 3.51 25.87 5.04
N TRP A 464 4.65 25.27 5.42
CA TRP A 464 5.88 25.35 4.63
C TRP A 464 5.70 24.81 3.21
N MET A 465 5.18 23.60 3.08
CA MET A 465 4.93 22.96 1.79
C MET A 465 3.87 23.72 0.98
N SER A 466 2.77 24.12 1.63
CA SER A 466 1.62 24.66 0.89
C SER A 466 1.78 26.12 0.50
N LEU A 467 2.48 26.93 1.31
CA LEU A 467 2.61 28.37 1.06
C LEU A 467 3.93 28.76 0.39
N LEU A 468 4.98 27.95 0.54
CA LEU A 468 6.32 28.24 0.00
C LEU A 468 6.70 27.25 -1.09
N VAL A 469 6.88 25.97 -0.75
CA VAL A 469 7.43 24.96 -1.68
C VAL A 469 6.53 24.77 -2.89
N THR A 470 5.25 24.44 -2.67
CA THR A 470 4.33 24.11 -3.78
C THR A 470 4.10 25.27 -4.74
N PRO A 471 3.86 26.53 -4.30
CA PRO A 471 3.75 27.64 -5.22
C PRO A 471 5.01 27.87 -6.06
N VAL A 472 6.20 27.72 -5.47
CA VAL A 472 7.48 27.87 -6.18
C VAL A 472 7.67 26.74 -7.21
N VAL A 473 7.35 25.49 -6.85
CA VAL A 473 7.38 24.35 -7.78
C VAL A 473 6.42 24.58 -8.96
N LEU A 474 5.19 25.00 -8.68
CA LEU A 474 4.19 25.25 -9.73
C LEU A 474 4.57 26.46 -10.60
N ALA A 475 5.19 27.49 -10.03
CA ALA A 475 5.74 28.59 -10.79
C ALA A 475 6.84 28.12 -11.75
N GLY A 476 7.79 27.30 -11.27
CA GLY A 476 8.83 26.69 -12.10
C GLY A 476 8.28 25.83 -13.24
N ALA A 477 7.16 25.12 -13.01
CA ALA A 477 6.52 24.33 -14.07
C ALA A 477 5.93 25.18 -15.21
N VAL A 478 5.64 26.48 -14.98
CA VAL A 478 4.99 27.38 -15.94
C VAL A 478 5.95 28.43 -16.48
N LEU A 479 6.94 28.86 -15.72
CA LEU A 479 7.88 29.89 -16.10
C LEU A 479 8.80 29.44 -17.25
N PRO A 480 9.16 30.38 -18.15
CA PRO A 480 10.16 30.12 -19.19
C PRO A 480 11.59 30.09 -18.63
N MET A 481 12.51 29.48 -19.38
CA MET A 481 13.95 29.55 -19.06
C MET A 481 14.46 30.99 -19.06
N PRO A 482 15.35 31.36 -18.13
CA PRO A 482 15.96 30.60 -17.05
C PRO A 482 15.19 30.65 -15.71
N LEU A 483 14.05 31.31 -15.65
CA LEU A 483 13.29 31.54 -14.41
C LEU A 483 12.78 30.23 -13.78
N ASP A 484 12.46 29.22 -14.60
CA ASP A 484 12.11 27.90 -14.19
C ASP A 484 13.23 27.21 -13.38
N ALA A 485 14.47 27.35 -13.83
CA ALA A 485 15.64 26.77 -13.16
C ALA A 485 15.83 27.39 -11.77
N TRP A 486 15.72 28.70 -11.64
CA TRP A 486 15.80 29.38 -10.34
C TRP A 486 14.66 28.95 -9.40
N ALA A 487 13.46 28.81 -9.92
CA ALA A 487 12.33 28.35 -9.13
C ALA A 487 12.54 26.91 -8.63
N PHE A 488 12.98 25.97 -9.46
CA PHE A 488 13.24 24.60 -9.04
C PHE A 488 14.40 24.50 -8.04
N GLN A 489 15.47 25.26 -8.24
CA GLN A 489 16.58 25.33 -7.27
C GLN A 489 16.14 25.93 -5.94
N ALA A 490 15.32 26.99 -5.96
CA ALA A 490 14.74 27.55 -4.74
C ALA A 490 13.83 26.54 -4.01
N ALA A 491 13.05 25.75 -4.77
CA ALA A 491 12.20 24.70 -4.19
C ALA A 491 13.05 23.61 -3.52
N ASP A 492 14.14 23.15 -4.15
CA ASP A 492 15.06 22.19 -3.53
C ASP A 492 15.72 22.77 -2.27
N GLY A 493 16.13 24.04 -2.30
CA GLY A 493 16.65 24.73 -1.11
C GLY A 493 15.66 24.78 0.05
N LEU A 494 14.39 25.08 -0.23
CA LEU A 494 13.32 25.05 0.78
C LEU A 494 13.08 23.62 1.31
N LEU A 495 13.17 22.61 0.46
CA LEU A 495 13.03 21.21 0.86
C LEU A 495 14.20 20.73 1.71
N ARG A 496 15.42 21.19 1.46
CA ARG A 496 16.60 20.93 2.32
C ARG A 496 16.36 21.43 3.75
N ILE A 497 15.84 22.65 3.91
CA ILE A 497 15.49 23.19 5.22
C ILE A 497 14.46 22.32 5.90
N GLN A 498 13.39 21.96 5.18
CA GLN A 498 12.36 21.08 5.72
C GLN A 498 12.91 19.71 6.11
N SER A 499 13.75 19.10 5.27
CA SER A 499 14.37 17.81 5.53
C SER A 499 15.17 17.79 6.82
N VAL A 500 15.99 18.82 7.09
CA VAL A 500 16.75 18.96 8.35
C VAL A 500 15.83 18.96 9.55
N VAL A 501 14.72 19.73 9.50
CA VAL A 501 13.74 19.80 10.60
C VAL A 501 13.05 18.46 10.81
N LEU A 502 12.62 17.79 9.72
CA LEU A 502 11.94 16.51 9.81
C LEU A 502 12.88 15.39 10.30
N GLN A 503 14.13 15.38 9.85
CA GLN A 503 15.15 14.44 10.32
C GLN A 503 15.39 14.62 11.84
N TRP A 504 15.56 15.86 12.30
CA TRP A 504 15.70 16.15 13.73
C TRP A 504 14.50 15.66 14.55
N LEU A 505 13.27 15.89 14.07
CA LEU A 505 12.05 15.40 14.72
C LEU A 505 11.91 13.87 14.70
N SER A 506 12.50 13.18 13.73
CA SER A 506 12.46 11.72 13.61
C SER A 506 13.57 10.98 14.36
N THR A 507 14.58 11.71 14.88
CA THR A 507 15.73 11.12 15.58
C THR A 507 15.36 10.41 16.90
N PRO A 508 14.45 10.93 17.75
CA PRO A 508 14.10 10.26 18.99
C PRO A 508 13.46 8.90 18.74
N THR A 509 13.83 7.89 19.50
CA THR A 509 13.28 6.51 19.40
C THR A 509 11.76 6.48 19.62
N TRP A 510 11.23 7.39 20.44
CA TRP A 510 9.79 7.54 20.69
C TRP A 510 9.04 8.32 19.60
N ALA A 511 9.73 8.85 18.59
CA ALA A 511 9.10 9.64 17.52
C ALA A 511 8.02 8.85 16.76
N VAL A 512 8.19 7.54 16.68
CA VAL A 512 7.27 6.59 16.04
C VAL A 512 6.94 5.47 17.01
N TRP A 513 5.65 5.21 17.17
CA TRP A 513 5.18 4.07 17.94
C TRP A 513 4.77 2.95 16.97
N HIS A 514 5.50 1.85 17.00
CA HIS A 514 5.22 0.66 16.20
C HIS A 514 4.31 -0.29 16.98
N LEU A 515 3.24 -0.73 16.36
CA LEU A 515 2.29 -1.69 16.89
C LEU A 515 1.89 -2.65 15.77
N PRO A 516 1.53 -3.89 16.08
CA PRO A 516 1.04 -4.83 15.08
C PRO A 516 -0.21 -4.30 14.38
N ARG A 517 -0.44 -4.80 13.17
CA ARG A 517 -1.65 -4.47 12.42
C ARG A 517 -2.89 -4.92 13.21
N PRO A 518 -3.81 -4.01 13.55
CA PRO A 518 -4.98 -4.36 14.35
C PRO A 518 -5.94 -5.27 13.59
N GLY A 519 -6.51 -6.22 14.29
CA GLY A 519 -7.64 -7.01 13.81
C GLY A 519 -8.89 -6.13 13.59
N ALA A 520 -9.85 -6.65 12.81
CA ALA A 520 -11.08 -5.93 12.46
C ALA A 520 -11.84 -5.41 13.70
N TRP A 521 -11.92 -6.20 14.76
CA TRP A 521 -12.59 -5.83 16.01
C TRP A 521 -11.91 -4.63 16.67
N ALA A 522 -10.60 -4.67 16.85
CA ALA A 522 -9.85 -3.57 17.47
C ALA A 522 -9.98 -2.27 16.65
N LEU A 523 -9.97 -2.39 15.31
CA LEU A 523 -10.19 -1.24 14.42
C LEU A 523 -11.60 -0.65 14.56
N VAL A 524 -12.64 -1.47 14.68
CA VAL A 524 -14.02 -1.04 14.89
C VAL A 524 -14.15 -0.33 16.24
N CYS A 525 -13.64 -0.92 17.31
CA CYS A 525 -13.64 -0.31 18.65
C CYS A 525 -12.92 1.03 18.66
N ALA A 526 -11.72 1.10 18.10
CA ALA A 526 -10.94 2.33 18.05
C ALA A 526 -11.64 3.42 17.21
N THR A 527 -12.25 3.07 16.08
CA THR A 527 -13.01 4.00 15.23
C THR A 527 -14.25 4.53 15.96
N ALA A 528 -14.96 3.67 16.69
CA ALA A 528 -16.08 4.07 17.55
C ALA A 528 -15.61 5.03 18.67
N GLY A 529 -14.48 4.72 19.32
CA GLY A 529 -13.85 5.60 20.31
C GLY A 529 -13.48 6.96 19.74
N VAL A 530 -12.94 7.03 18.53
CA VAL A 530 -12.69 8.29 17.81
C VAL A 530 -13.97 9.09 17.63
N ALA A 531 -15.01 8.46 17.10
CA ALA A 531 -16.30 9.13 16.88
C ALA A 531 -16.87 9.66 18.19
N TRP A 532 -16.73 8.92 19.28
CA TRP A 532 -17.16 9.31 20.62
C TRP A 532 -16.35 10.49 21.17
N CYS A 533 -15.02 10.45 21.05
CA CYS A 533 -14.13 11.55 21.49
C CYS A 533 -14.41 12.85 20.74
N LEU A 534 -14.64 12.77 19.45
CA LEU A 534 -14.88 13.92 18.58
C LEU A 534 -16.33 14.41 18.63
N ALA A 535 -17.23 13.70 19.34
CA ALA A 535 -18.64 14.06 19.47
C ALA A 535 -18.80 15.51 20.02
N PRO A 536 -19.91 16.20 19.67
CA PRO A 536 -20.15 17.57 20.13
C PRO A 536 -20.05 17.72 21.64
N ARG A 537 -19.65 18.93 22.09
CA ARG A 537 -19.61 19.25 23.53
C ARG A 537 -20.97 19.03 24.15
N GLY A 538 -21.03 18.34 25.31
CA GLY A 538 -22.27 17.92 25.96
C GLY A 538 -22.64 16.45 25.73
N TRP A 539 -21.97 15.76 24.84
CA TRP A 539 -22.15 14.32 24.70
C TRP A 539 -21.64 13.57 25.96
N PRO A 540 -22.43 12.62 26.51
CA PRO A 540 -22.06 11.96 27.77
C PRO A 540 -20.79 11.15 27.65
N LEU A 541 -19.98 11.13 28.70
CA LEU A 541 -18.77 10.30 28.84
C LEU A 541 -17.79 10.34 27.63
N ARG A 542 -17.74 11.46 26.89
CA ARG A 542 -16.82 11.57 25.73
C ARG A 542 -15.34 11.41 26.11
N TRP A 543 -14.98 11.69 27.37
CA TRP A 543 -13.66 11.46 27.95
C TRP A 543 -13.32 9.96 28.05
N ALA A 544 -14.33 9.10 28.07
CA ALA A 544 -14.13 7.63 28.09
C ALA A 544 -13.89 7.01 26.72
N GLY A 545 -14.06 7.80 25.63
CA GLY A 545 -13.78 7.35 24.27
C GLY A 545 -12.40 6.66 24.06
N PRO A 546 -11.30 7.17 24.69
CA PRO A 546 -9.99 6.51 24.62
C PRO A 546 -9.97 5.08 25.14
N LEU A 547 -10.86 4.68 26.06
CA LEU A 547 -10.93 3.30 26.55
C LEU A 547 -11.27 2.30 25.44
N ALA A 548 -11.97 2.74 24.40
CA ALA A 548 -12.26 1.91 23.25
C ALA A 548 -11.01 1.63 22.37
N TRP A 549 -9.88 2.27 22.67
CA TRP A 549 -8.59 2.00 22.02
C TRP A 549 -7.79 0.90 22.70
N LEU A 550 -8.19 0.44 23.88
CA LEU A 550 -7.46 -0.60 24.61
C LEU A 550 -7.17 -1.85 23.75
N PRO A 551 -8.13 -2.41 22.99
CA PRO A 551 -7.84 -3.56 22.13
C PRO A 551 -6.81 -3.29 21.02
N LEU A 552 -6.62 -2.02 20.65
CA LEU A 552 -5.66 -1.59 19.66
C LEU A 552 -4.28 -1.35 20.28
N LEU A 553 -4.23 -0.84 21.51
CA LEU A 553 -3.01 -0.48 22.23
C LEU A 553 -2.39 -1.66 22.99
N LEU A 554 -3.21 -2.65 23.33
CA LEU A 554 -2.82 -3.87 24.04
C LEU A 554 -3.09 -5.08 23.13
N PRO A 555 -2.35 -5.24 22.05
CA PRO A 555 -2.50 -6.41 21.19
C PRO A 555 -2.11 -7.68 21.96
N PRO A 556 -2.69 -8.84 21.64
CA PRO A 556 -2.23 -10.11 22.19
C PRO A 556 -0.75 -10.34 21.81
N PRO A 557 0.00 -11.13 22.60
CA PRO A 557 1.37 -11.49 22.26
C PRO A 557 1.46 -12.04 20.85
N PRO A 558 2.42 -11.61 20.02
CA PRO A 558 2.52 -12.05 18.63
C PRO A 558 2.98 -13.51 18.50
N GLY A 559 3.76 -14.03 19.45
CA GLY A 559 4.39 -15.34 19.42
C GLY A 559 3.45 -16.49 19.78
N PRO A 560 3.82 -17.73 19.41
CA PRO A 560 3.17 -18.95 19.87
C PRO A 560 3.44 -19.19 21.36
N PRO A 561 2.72 -20.12 22.02
CA PRO A 561 2.98 -20.47 23.41
C PRO A 561 4.39 -21.03 23.62
N HIS A 562 4.87 -20.98 24.89
CA HIS A 562 6.15 -21.58 25.26
C HIS A 562 6.23 -23.08 24.88
N GLY A 563 7.35 -23.50 24.31
CA GLY A 563 7.58 -24.85 23.81
C GLY A 563 6.99 -25.11 22.41
N ALA A 564 6.44 -24.09 21.78
CA ALA A 564 5.90 -24.13 20.41
C ALA A 564 6.68 -23.18 19.49
N PHE A 565 6.65 -23.45 18.20
CA PHE A 565 7.15 -22.51 17.20
C PHE A 565 6.13 -22.25 16.10
N ARG A 566 6.18 -21.06 15.52
CA ARG A 566 5.47 -20.66 14.30
C ARG A 566 6.47 -20.39 13.20
N LEU A 567 6.28 -21.01 12.05
CA LEU A 567 7.09 -20.82 10.85
C LEU A 567 6.21 -20.17 9.79
N THR A 568 6.62 -19.01 9.27
CA THR A 568 5.91 -18.34 8.17
C THR A 568 6.84 -18.18 6.99
N ALA A 569 6.63 -19.01 5.96
CA ALA A 569 7.33 -18.90 4.68
C ALA A 569 6.64 -17.85 3.83
N LEU A 570 7.36 -16.78 3.46
CA LEU A 570 6.82 -15.65 2.74
C LEU A 570 6.78 -15.90 1.23
N ASP A 571 5.78 -15.38 0.57
CA ASP A 571 5.76 -15.26 -0.89
C ASP A 571 6.55 -14.00 -1.29
N ILE A 572 7.79 -14.19 -1.67
CA ILE A 572 8.72 -13.12 -2.06
C ILE A 572 9.05 -13.14 -3.57
N GLY A 573 8.40 -14.03 -4.31
CA GLY A 573 8.82 -14.42 -5.64
C GLY A 573 9.85 -15.54 -5.59
N GLN A 574 10.86 -15.52 -6.45
CA GLN A 574 11.93 -16.50 -6.40
C GLN A 574 12.90 -16.16 -5.26
N GLY A 575 13.22 -17.15 -4.40
CA GLY A 575 14.12 -17.04 -3.28
C GLY A 575 13.52 -17.49 -1.95
N ASN A 576 14.30 -17.45 -0.88
CA ASN A 576 13.89 -17.87 0.47
C ASN A 576 13.70 -16.69 1.42
N SER A 577 12.64 -16.74 2.22
CA SER A 577 12.47 -15.91 3.41
C SER A 577 11.45 -16.53 4.34
N VAL A 578 11.89 -16.95 5.53
CA VAL A 578 11.07 -17.65 6.50
C VAL A 578 11.21 -17.00 7.86
N LEU A 579 10.12 -16.50 8.43
CA LEU A 579 10.09 -16.04 9.81
C LEU A 579 9.81 -17.23 10.72
N VAL A 580 10.66 -17.42 11.72
CA VAL A 580 10.48 -18.40 12.80
C VAL A 580 10.28 -17.65 14.11
N GLU A 581 9.15 -17.89 14.76
CA GLU A 581 8.76 -17.24 16.00
C GLU A 581 8.62 -18.29 17.12
N THR A 582 9.13 -17.96 18.29
CA THR A 582 8.82 -18.64 19.57
C THR A 582 8.00 -17.69 20.44
N ALA A 583 7.77 -17.99 21.71
CA ALA A 583 6.94 -17.14 22.57
C ALA A 583 7.44 -15.69 22.66
N HIS A 584 8.76 -15.47 22.69
CA HIS A 584 9.36 -14.15 22.90
C HIS A 584 10.51 -13.83 21.93
N HIS A 585 10.89 -14.76 21.06
CA HIS A 585 12.01 -14.59 20.13
C HIS A 585 11.60 -14.76 18.68
N ALA A 586 12.31 -14.08 17.80
CA ALA A 586 12.07 -14.12 16.37
C ALA A 586 13.38 -14.26 15.58
N LEU A 587 13.43 -15.23 14.67
CA LEU A 587 14.50 -15.45 13.72
C LEU A 587 13.98 -15.31 12.30
N LEU A 588 14.64 -14.53 11.48
CA LEU A 588 14.38 -14.48 10.04
C LEU A 588 15.46 -15.28 9.32
N PHE A 589 15.05 -16.35 8.64
CA PHE A 589 15.90 -17.18 7.79
C PHE A 589 15.78 -16.71 6.35
N ASP A 590 16.84 -16.14 5.81
CA ASP A 590 16.93 -15.44 4.53
C ASP A 590 15.97 -14.25 4.38
N ALA A 591 16.26 -13.39 3.43
CA ALA A 591 15.52 -12.14 3.22
C ALA A 591 15.04 -11.94 1.76
N GLY A 592 15.25 -12.97 0.91
CA GLY A 592 14.86 -12.96 -0.48
C GLY A 592 15.66 -11.99 -1.36
N PRO A 593 15.22 -11.81 -2.61
CA PRO A 593 15.95 -11.03 -3.61
C PRO A 593 15.97 -9.53 -3.33
N GLY A 594 17.04 -8.91 -3.80
CA GLY A 594 17.30 -7.48 -3.70
C GLY A 594 16.63 -6.62 -4.79
N PRO A 595 17.18 -5.41 -4.97
CA PRO A 595 16.67 -4.40 -5.92
C PRO A 595 16.63 -4.84 -7.38
N GLU A 596 17.50 -5.75 -7.77
CA GLU A 596 17.59 -6.31 -9.12
C GLU A 596 16.38 -7.15 -9.52
N SER A 597 15.55 -7.58 -8.57
CA SER A 597 14.37 -8.40 -8.78
C SER A 597 13.13 -7.81 -8.12
N THR A 598 12.64 -8.41 -7.03
CA THR A 598 11.38 -8.02 -6.37
C THR A 598 11.54 -6.99 -5.28
N HIS A 599 12.73 -6.67 -4.81
CA HIS A 599 12.99 -5.89 -3.59
C HIS A 599 12.30 -6.51 -2.36
N ALA A 600 12.44 -7.82 -2.20
CA ALA A 600 11.69 -8.57 -1.20
C ALA A 600 11.85 -7.99 0.21
N GLY A 601 13.07 -7.65 0.62
CA GLY A 601 13.33 -7.04 1.92
C GLY A 601 12.47 -5.80 2.20
N GLU A 602 12.48 -4.84 1.28
CA GLU A 602 11.77 -3.56 1.47
C GLU A 602 10.26 -3.68 1.25
N ARG A 603 9.82 -4.48 0.27
CA ARG A 603 8.42 -4.51 -0.17
C ARG A 603 7.57 -5.55 0.51
N VAL A 604 8.19 -6.62 1.02
CA VAL A 604 7.48 -7.77 1.62
C VAL A 604 7.93 -8.01 3.05
N VAL A 605 9.24 -8.26 3.27
CA VAL A 605 9.74 -8.75 4.55
C VAL A 605 9.58 -7.71 5.67
N VAL A 606 10.11 -6.51 5.49
CA VAL A 606 10.00 -5.43 6.49
C VAL A 606 8.54 -5.05 6.76
N PRO A 607 7.68 -4.81 5.74
CA PRO A 607 6.25 -4.58 5.97
C PRO A 607 5.54 -5.73 6.67
N PHE A 608 5.89 -6.98 6.37
CA PHE A 608 5.34 -8.15 7.03
C PHE A 608 5.72 -8.20 8.51
N LEU A 609 7.01 -8.06 8.84
CA LEU A 609 7.50 -8.04 10.22
C LEU A 609 6.80 -6.96 11.04
N GLN A 610 6.72 -5.74 10.48
CA GLN A 610 6.01 -4.63 11.12
C GLN A 610 4.51 -4.93 11.32
N ALA A 611 3.87 -5.55 10.35
CA ALA A 611 2.45 -5.92 10.45
C ALA A 611 2.19 -7.00 11.50
N GLN A 612 3.13 -7.92 11.71
CA GLN A 612 3.08 -8.91 12.79
C GLN A 612 3.46 -8.31 14.15
N GLY A 613 4.02 -7.11 14.20
CA GLY A 613 4.50 -6.49 15.45
C GLY A 613 5.90 -6.90 15.85
N VAL A 614 6.65 -7.54 14.94
CA VAL A 614 8.06 -7.87 15.14
C VAL A 614 8.88 -6.61 14.89
N THR A 615 9.32 -5.96 15.95
CA THR A 615 10.15 -4.76 15.94
C THR A 615 11.62 -5.06 16.08
N THR A 616 11.96 -6.23 16.64
CA THR A 616 13.33 -6.70 16.87
C THR A 616 13.44 -8.14 16.40
N LEU A 617 14.47 -8.47 15.65
CA LEU A 617 14.89 -9.83 15.34
C LEU A 617 16.05 -10.20 16.25
N ASP A 618 15.91 -11.32 16.97
CA ASP A 618 17.00 -11.87 17.76
C ASP A 618 18.11 -12.38 16.86
N ALA A 619 17.74 -12.99 15.70
CA ALA A 619 18.70 -13.35 14.68
C ALA A 619 18.15 -13.08 13.26
N LEU A 620 18.98 -12.52 12.40
CA LEU A 620 18.85 -12.58 10.94
C LEU A 620 19.84 -13.62 10.45
N MET A 621 19.33 -14.74 9.95
CA MET A 621 20.17 -15.80 9.38
C MET A 621 20.20 -15.63 7.86
N VAL A 622 21.40 -15.52 7.27
CA VAL A 622 21.60 -15.50 5.82
C VAL A 622 22.32 -16.77 5.43
N SER A 623 21.62 -17.65 4.71
CA SER A 623 22.09 -18.98 4.43
C SER A 623 23.36 -19.00 3.55
N HIS A 624 23.41 -18.14 2.50
CA HIS A 624 24.54 -17.95 1.60
C HIS A 624 24.45 -16.62 0.84
N GLU A 625 25.43 -16.32 -0.05
CA GLU A 625 25.58 -15.01 -0.67
C GLU A 625 24.67 -14.74 -1.89
N ASP A 626 23.96 -15.75 -2.40
CA ASP A 626 23.13 -15.56 -3.59
C ASP A 626 22.02 -14.52 -3.36
N SER A 627 21.76 -13.75 -4.40
CA SER A 627 20.87 -12.58 -4.31
C SER A 627 19.45 -12.93 -3.87
N ASP A 628 18.92 -14.07 -4.22
CA ASP A 628 17.58 -14.53 -3.85
C ASP A 628 17.47 -15.02 -2.38
N HIS A 629 18.56 -14.96 -1.62
CA HIS A 629 18.66 -15.21 -0.18
C HIS A 629 19.15 -13.98 0.59
N ALA A 630 20.29 -13.42 0.16
CA ALA A 630 20.96 -12.31 0.83
C ALA A 630 20.47 -10.92 0.39
N GLY A 631 19.88 -10.81 -0.81
CA GLY A 631 19.63 -9.52 -1.46
C GLY A 631 18.67 -8.59 -0.72
N GLY A 632 17.72 -9.13 0.04
CA GLY A 632 16.80 -8.35 0.88
C GLY A 632 17.36 -7.97 2.26
N ALA A 633 18.44 -8.61 2.73
CA ALA A 633 19.00 -8.43 4.07
C ALA A 633 19.42 -6.98 4.38
N PRO A 634 19.97 -6.18 3.44
CA PRO A 634 20.24 -4.76 3.67
C PRO A 634 19.00 -3.98 4.12
N ALA A 635 17.86 -4.22 3.48
CA ALA A 635 16.62 -3.52 3.84
C ALA A 635 16.08 -3.97 5.21
N VAL A 636 16.29 -5.22 5.59
CA VAL A 636 15.93 -5.73 6.92
C VAL A 636 16.80 -5.07 7.99
N LEU A 637 18.12 -5.01 7.80
CA LEU A 637 19.05 -4.35 8.72
C LEU A 637 18.79 -2.85 8.89
N ASP A 638 18.29 -2.19 7.84
CA ASP A 638 17.96 -0.76 7.90
C ASP A 638 16.55 -0.50 8.48
N GLY A 639 15.63 -1.48 8.40
CA GLY A 639 14.21 -1.30 8.71
C GLY A 639 13.73 -1.93 10.02
N ILE A 640 14.48 -2.88 10.57
CA ILE A 640 14.18 -3.65 11.80
C ILE A 640 15.44 -3.70 12.67
N GLU A 641 15.27 -3.63 13.98
CA GLU A 641 16.37 -3.86 14.90
C GLU A 641 16.80 -5.33 14.85
N VAL A 642 18.06 -5.58 14.49
CA VAL A 642 18.65 -6.93 14.42
C VAL A 642 19.72 -7.06 15.46
N ARG A 643 19.58 -8.00 16.40
CA ARG A 643 20.57 -8.24 17.48
C ARG A 643 21.77 -9.00 16.95
N GLN A 644 21.52 -10.03 16.12
CA GLN A 644 22.59 -10.88 15.60
C GLN A 644 22.40 -11.14 14.12
N LEU A 645 23.47 -10.93 13.32
CA LEU A 645 23.57 -11.44 11.95
C LEU A 645 24.35 -12.75 11.99
N LEU A 646 23.66 -13.84 11.74
CA LEU A 646 24.21 -15.20 11.63
C LEU A 646 24.25 -15.57 10.15
N ALA A 647 25.43 -15.76 9.55
CA ALA A 647 25.48 -15.93 8.10
C ALA A 647 26.62 -16.81 7.62
N SER A 648 26.42 -17.50 6.50
CA SER A 648 27.46 -18.18 5.77
C SER A 648 27.90 -17.31 4.57
N LEU A 649 28.67 -16.29 4.85
CA LEU A 649 29.10 -15.29 3.87
C LEU A 649 30.65 -15.14 3.90
N PRO A 650 31.28 -14.82 2.74
CA PRO A 650 32.67 -14.43 2.70
C PRO A 650 32.95 -13.27 3.67
N GLN A 651 34.15 -13.26 4.30
CA GLN A 651 34.50 -12.23 5.31
C GLN A 651 34.43 -10.79 4.77
N GLN A 652 34.62 -10.59 3.47
CA GLN A 652 34.58 -9.29 2.81
C GLN A 652 33.17 -8.87 2.36
N HIS A 653 32.19 -9.71 2.57
CA HIS A 653 30.80 -9.40 2.12
C HIS A 653 30.25 -8.13 2.79
N ALA A 654 29.60 -7.25 2.01
CA ALA A 654 29.14 -5.94 2.45
C ALA A 654 28.18 -5.97 3.64
N LEU A 655 27.40 -7.05 3.79
CA LEU A 655 26.46 -7.21 4.90
C LEU A 655 27.15 -7.21 6.26
N TRP A 656 28.39 -7.70 6.39
CA TRP A 656 29.11 -7.65 7.65
C TRP A 656 29.45 -6.22 8.09
N ALA A 657 29.76 -5.36 7.12
CA ALA A 657 30.00 -3.95 7.40
C ALA A 657 28.71 -3.22 7.80
N GLN A 658 27.59 -3.55 7.13
CA GLN A 658 26.29 -2.98 7.45
C GLN A 658 25.79 -3.44 8.81
N ALA A 659 25.91 -4.72 9.15
CA ALA A 659 25.58 -5.26 10.47
C ALA A 659 26.35 -4.55 11.58
N ARG A 660 27.64 -4.31 11.37
CA ARG A 660 28.48 -3.52 12.31
C ARG A 660 27.94 -2.11 12.48
N LYS A 661 27.54 -1.45 11.39
CA LYS A 661 27.02 -0.08 11.41
C LYS A 661 25.75 0.05 12.23
N VAL A 662 24.87 -0.95 12.17
CA VAL A 662 23.61 -0.97 12.92
C VAL A 662 23.75 -1.58 14.33
N GLY A 663 24.95 -2.04 14.72
CA GLY A 663 25.21 -2.59 16.03
C GLY A 663 24.84 -4.06 16.20
N ALA A 664 24.56 -4.79 15.13
CA ALA A 664 24.25 -6.21 15.18
C ALA A 664 25.54 -7.05 15.44
N GLU A 665 25.43 -8.04 16.32
CA GLU A 665 26.50 -9.04 16.52
C GLU A 665 26.67 -9.84 15.23
N ARG A 666 27.92 -10.24 14.92
CA ARG A 666 28.24 -10.94 13.69
C ARG A 666 28.74 -12.33 14.00
N VAL A 667 28.02 -13.33 13.57
CA VAL A 667 28.35 -14.73 13.80
C VAL A 667 28.44 -15.47 12.47
N GLN A 668 29.55 -16.16 12.25
CA GLN A 668 29.68 -17.06 11.12
C GLN A 668 28.92 -18.34 11.40
N CYS A 669 28.08 -18.78 10.41
CA CYS A 669 27.35 -20.01 10.50
C CYS A 669 28.27 -21.24 10.45
N ALA A 670 28.17 -22.16 11.41
CA ALA A 670 28.96 -23.38 11.48
C ALA A 670 28.16 -24.53 12.09
N ALA A 671 28.37 -25.74 11.56
CA ALA A 671 27.78 -26.96 12.09
C ALA A 671 28.12 -27.19 13.56
N GLY A 672 27.14 -27.63 14.35
CA GLY A 672 27.29 -27.86 15.79
C GLY A 672 26.90 -26.67 16.65
N GLN A 673 26.71 -25.45 16.09
CA GLN A 673 26.13 -24.34 16.83
C GLN A 673 24.68 -24.70 17.20
N HIS A 674 24.36 -24.46 18.49
CA HIS A 674 23.02 -24.76 19.01
C HIS A 674 22.65 -23.75 20.09
N TRP A 675 21.36 -23.47 20.21
CA TRP A 675 20.77 -22.63 21.26
C TRP A 675 19.31 -23.02 21.50
N GLN A 676 18.76 -22.56 22.60
CA GLN A 676 17.38 -22.79 22.95
C GLN A 676 16.66 -21.48 23.24
N TRP A 677 15.48 -21.29 22.65
CA TRP A 677 14.58 -20.19 22.93
C TRP A 677 13.20 -20.72 23.34
N ASP A 678 12.69 -20.25 24.45
CA ASP A 678 11.33 -20.57 24.94
C ASP A 678 10.99 -22.08 24.92
N GLY A 679 11.97 -22.95 25.17
CA GLY A 679 11.79 -24.40 25.10
C GLY A 679 11.81 -24.98 23.68
N VAL A 680 12.25 -24.26 22.70
CA VAL A 680 12.47 -24.72 21.31
C VAL A 680 13.98 -24.76 21.06
N ASP A 681 14.48 -25.91 20.57
CA ASP A 681 15.88 -26.13 20.25
C ASP A 681 16.17 -25.76 18.81
N PHE A 682 17.27 -25.04 18.60
CA PHE A 682 17.80 -24.67 17.30
C PHE A 682 19.20 -25.28 17.15
N THR A 683 19.47 -25.92 16.01
CA THR A 683 20.77 -26.56 15.74
C THR A 683 21.15 -26.32 14.29
N ILE A 684 22.38 -25.82 14.07
CA ILE A 684 22.96 -25.69 12.73
C ILE A 684 23.61 -27.03 12.38
N LEU A 685 23.20 -27.64 11.27
CA LEU A 685 23.70 -28.92 10.80
C LEU A 685 24.83 -28.75 9.76
N TRP A 686 24.91 -27.62 9.09
CA TRP A 686 25.82 -27.28 8.01
C TRP A 686 26.00 -25.76 7.91
N PRO A 687 27.14 -25.18 7.42
CA PRO A 687 28.33 -25.84 6.87
C PRO A 687 29.42 -26.18 7.91
N ASP A 688 30.43 -26.97 7.49
CA ASP A 688 31.63 -27.15 8.28
C ASP A 688 32.55 -25.93 8.18
N GLU A 689 33.18 -25.56 9.29
CA GLU A 689 34.05 -24.35 9.41
C GLU A 689 35.16 -24.24 8.35
N ARG A 690 35.58 -25.34 7.75
CA ARG A 690 36.77 -25.40 6.87
C ARG A 690 36.47 -25.25 5.38
N ARG A 691 35.20 -25.09 4.94
CA ARG A 691 34.82 -25.18 3.51
C ARG A 691 34.45 -23.87 2.82
N LEU A 692 34.83 -22.72 3.31
CA LEU A 692 34.48 -21.37 2.78
C LEU A 692 35.05 -21.03 1.37
N ARG A 693 35.46 -22.01 0.58
CA ARG A 693 35.98 -21.83 -0.81
C ARG A 693 35.21 -22.64 -1.88
N ALA A 694 34.10 -23.28 -1.52
CA ALA A 694 33.28 -24.04 -2.43
C ALA A 694 32.21 -23.15 -3.10
N ASN A 695 31.39 -23.75 -3.97
CA ASN A 695 30.18 -23.13 -4.53
C ASN A 695 29.30 -22.58 -3.41
N PRO A 696 28.69 -21.38 -3.54
CA PRO A 696 27.81 -20.79 -2.52
C PRO A 696 26.76 -21.77 -1.98
N ASN A 697 26.12 -22.57 -2.84
CA ASN A 697 25.13 -23.58 -2.45
C ASN A 697 25.70 -24.68 -1.55
N ASP A 698 26.99 -25.01 -1.70
CA ASP A 698 27.65 -26.00 -0.85
C ASP A 698 27.94 -25.48 0.57
N GLN A 699 27.72 -24.18 0.81
CA GLN A 699 28.03 -23.51 2.07
C GLN A 699 26.79 -23.00 2.81
N CYS A 700 25.60 -23.35 2.34
CA CYS A 700 24.33 -22.88 2.93
C CYS A 700 24.23 -23.26 4.41
N CYS A 701 23.77 -22.35 5.26
CA CYS A 701 23.34 -22.72 6.61
C CYS A 701 22.11 -23.63 6.53
N VAL A 702 22.21 -24.80 7.16
CA VAL A 702 21.08 -25.73 7.34
C VAL A 702 20.66 -25.70 8.80
N LEU A 703 19.40 -25.28 9.05
CA LEU A 703 18.88 -25.11 10.40
C LEU A 703 17.82 -26.14 10.73
N ARG A 704 17.99 -26.86 11.84
CA ARG A 704 16.99 -27.71 12.47
C ARG A 704 16.35 -27.00 13.66
N ILE A 705 15.01 -27.02 13.71
CA ILE A 705 14.20 -26.45 14.78
C ILE A 705 13.38 -27.58 15.41
N ARG A 706 13.36 -27.72 16.73
CA ARG A 706 12.69 -28.81 17.44
C ARG A 706 11.95 -28.31 18.68
N THR A 707 10.67 -28.69 18.83
CA THR A 707 9.91 -28.40 20.05
C THR A 707 10.33 -29.27 21.20
N ALA A 708 10.27 -28.78 22.43
CA ALA A 708 10.38 -29.60 23.62
C ALA A 708 9.09 -30.46 23.77
N GLY A 709 9.23 -31.78 23.85
CA GLY A 709 8.09 -32.71 23.97
C GLY A 709 7.31 -32.45 25.26
N ARG A 710 6.09 -31.90 25.15
CA ARG A 710 5.08 -31.84 26.22
C ARG A 710 3.72 -32.21 25.65
N ALA A 711 2.96 -33.05 26.35
CA ALA A 711 1.59 -33.38 25.99
C ALA A 711 0.71 -32.13 26.01
N GLY A 712 0.20 -31.71 24.86
CA GLY A 712 -0.71 -30.59 24.68
C GLY A 712 -2.10 -31.01 24.21
N HIS A 713 -3.10 -30.16 24.43
CA HIS A 713 -4.50 -30.40 24.09
C HIS A 713 -4.73 -30.46 22.58
N ALA A 714 -5.56 -31.39 22.13
CA ALA A 714 -5.87 -31.62 20.72
C ALA A 714 -6.59 -30.43 20.07
N GLY A 715 -5.97 -29.85 19.02
CA GLY A 715 -6.59 -28.95 18.06
C GLY A 715 -6.74 -29.64 16.70
N HIS A 716 -7.42 -29.00 15.75
CA HIS A 716 -7.55 -29.51 14.39
C HIS A 716 -6.21 -29.40 13.63
N GLY A 717 -5.53 -30.50 13.41
CA GLY A 717 -4.27 -30.58 12.69
C GLY A 717 -3.75 -32.01 12.51
N TYR A 718 -2.61 -32.17 11.81
CA TYR A 718 -1.94 -33.46 11.62
C TYR A 718 -1.34 -33.92 12.96
N ALA A 719 -1.79 -35.07 13.49
CA ALA A 719 -1.35 -35.59 14.77
C ALA A 719 -0.06 -36.42 14.63
N ALA A 720 0.98 -36.08 15.40
CA ALA A 720 2.16 -36.92 15.63
C ALA A 720 1.98 -37.79 16.88
N SER A 721 2.82 -38.81 17.06
CA SER A 721 2.74 -39.72 18.24
C SER A 721 2.81 -38.94 19.58
N PRO A 722 2.15 -39.42 20.66
CA PRO A 722 1.93 -38.70 21.91
C PRO A 722 3.19 -38.21 22.66
N THR A 723 4.36 -38.70 22.28
CA THR A 723 5.68 -38.32 22.87
C THR A 723 6.59 -37.65 21.84
N ALA A 724 6.11 -37.40 20.61
CA ALA A 724 6.94 -36.92 19.51
C ALA A 724 7.19 -35.41 19.63
N THR A 725 8.44 -35.00 19.49
CA THR A 725 8.86 -33.63 19.27
C THR A 725 8.60 -33.27 17.82
N LEU A 726 8.00 -32.09 17.57
CA LEU A 726 7.84 -31.58 16.21
C LEU A 726 9.13 -30.91 15.73
N THR A 727 9.54 -31.24 14.52
CA THR A 727 10.80 -30.79 13.95
C THR A 727 10.57 -30.14 12.57
N ALA A 728 11.25 -29.01 12.32
CA ALA A 728 11.37 -28.41 11.02
C ALA A 728 12.83 -28.36 10.57
N LEU A 729 13.08 -28.60 9.29
CA LEU A 729 14.38 -28.50 8.64
C LEU A 729 14.34 -27.42 7.58
N LEU A 730 15.15 -26.37 7.75
CA LEU A 730 15.36 -25.33 6.76
C LEU A 730 16.67 -25.63 6.03
N ALA A 731 16.56 -26.15 4.82
CA ALA A 731 17.71 -26.71 4.08
C ALA A 731 18.42 -25.70 3.17
N ALA A 732 17.85 -24.48 2.99
CA ALA A 732 18.35 -23.50 2.02
C ALA A 732 18.58 -24.11 0.64
N ASP A 733 19.71 -23.83 -0.02
CA ASP A 733 19.99 -24.28 -1.39
C ASP A 733 21.00 -25.41 -1.49
N ILE A 734 21.10 -26.27 -0.44
CA ILE A 734 21.98 -27.45 -0.51
C ILE A 734 21.63 -28.33 -1.68
N GLU A 735 22.66 -28.93 -2.29
CA GLU A 735 22.53 -29.84 -3.40
C GLU A 735 22.93 -31.28 -3.01
N ALA A 736 22.77 -32.23 -3.91
CA ALA A 736 23.03 -33.67 -3.70
C ALA A 736 24.39 -34.01 -3.05
N PRO A 737 25.51 -33.30 -3.30
CA PRO A 737 26.77 -33.57 -2.59
C PRO A 737 26.67 -33.31 -1.09
N VAL A 738 26.02 -32.20 -0.70
CA VAL A 738 25.82 -31.83 0.71
C VAL A 738 24.82 -32.77 1.37
N GLU A 739 23.72 -33.09 0.68
CA GLU A 739 22.73 -34.08 1.15
C GLU A 739 23.40 -35.42 1.50
N ARG A 740 24.26 -35.93 0.60
CA ARG A 740 25.01 -37.19 0.87
C ARG A 740 25.93 -37.09 2.08
N THR A 741 26.59 -35.92 2.25
CA THR A 741 27.46 -35.70 3.40
C THR A 741 26.69 -35.69 4.72
N LEU A 742 25.53 -35.03 4.75
CA LEU A 742 24.67 -34.97 5.91
C LEU A 742 24.09 -36.35 6.26
N LEU A 743 23.66 -37.11 5.24
CA LEU A 743 23.17 -38.48 5.41
C LEU A 743 24.24 -39.42 6.00
N ALA A 744 25.47 -39.31 5.54
CA ALA A 744 26.60 -40.11 6.05
C ALA A 744 27.01 -39.74 7.47
N ARG A 745 26.77 -38.48 7.87
CA ARG A 745 27.18 -37.95 9.19
C ARG A 745 26.22 -38.34 10.31
N ASP A 746 24.95 -37.98 10.16
CA ASP A 746 23.89 -38.20 11.15
C ASP A 746 22.52 -38.19 10.49
N PRO A 747 22.02 -39.32 10.02
CA PRO A 747 20.71 -39.43 9.38
C PRO A 747 19.56 -39.11 10.34
N ASP A 748 19.69 -39.40 11.63
CA ASP A 748 18.65 -39.14 12.62
C ASP A 748 18.48 -37.64 12.92
N ALA A 749 19.54 -36.85 12.77
CA ALA A 749 19.47 -35.40 12.87
C ALA A 749 18.69 -34.76 11.73
N LEU A 750 18.48 -35.45 10.61
CA LEU A 750 17.77 -34.93 9.44
C LEU A 750 16.24 -35.15 9.53
N ARG A 751 15.76 -36.07 10.39
CA ARG A 751 14.31 -36.33 10.50
C ARG A 751 13.52 -35.08 10.86
N ALA A 752 12.55 -34.72 10.03
CA ALA A 752 11.77 -33.50 10.22
C ALA A 752 10.36 -33.65 9.66
N HIS A 753 9.37 -33.14 10.39
CA HIS A 753 7.96 -33.13 10.00
C HIS A 753 7.66 -32.04 8.96
N VAL A 754 8.44 -30.94 8.98
CA VAL A 754 8.34 -29.83 8.05
C VAL A 754 9.68 -29.66 7.36
N LEU A 755 9.67 -29.64 6.03
CA LEU A 755 10.86 -29.40 5.21
C LEU A 755 10.69 -28.14 4.37
N LEU A 756 11.61 -27.16 4.54
CA LEU A 756 11.84 -26.17 3.50
C LEU A 756 12.66 -26.85 2.40
N VAL A 757 12.05 -26.98 1.22
CA VAL A 757 12.61 -27.77 0.10
C VAL A 757 13.95 -27.21 -0.35
N PRO A 758 15.00 -28.06 -0.44
CA PRO A 758 16.31 -27.62 -0.87
C PRO A 758 16.29 -27.03 -2.28
N HIS A 759 17.01 -25.90 -2.43
CA HIS A 759 17.26 -25.24 -3.73
C HIS A 759 15.98 -25.05 -4.55
N HIS A 760 14.91 -24.64 -3.87
CA HIS A 760 13.59 -24.37 -4.47
C HIS A 760 13.00 -25.56 -5.28
N GLY A 761 13.49 -26.79 -5.05
CA GLY A 761 13.13 -27.95 -5.85
C GLY A 761 13.89 -28.02 -7.19
N SER A 762 15.14 -27.58 -7.23
CA SER A 762 16.06 -27.75 -8.36
C SER A 762 16.32 -29.23 -8.68
N ARG A 763 16.64 -29.51 -9.94
CA ARG A 763 17.02 -30.88 -10.37
C ARG A 763 18.26 -31.40 -9.62
N THR A 764 19.10 -30.53 -9.09
CA THR A 764 20.35 -30.87 -8.42
C THR A 764 20.19 -31.24 -6.95
N SER A 765 18.98 -31.11 -6.40
CA SER A 765 18.68 -31.34 -4.99
C SER A 765 17.55 -32.34 -4.76
N SER A 766 17.17 -32.56 -3.50
CA SER A 766 16.08 -33.43 -3.08
C SER A 766 16.24 -34.87 -3.60
N THR A 767 17.40 -35.47 -3.30
CA THR A 767 17.66 -36.89 -3.67
C THR A 767 16.71 -37.81 -2.92
N GLU A 768 16.38 -38.96 -3.53
CA GLU A 768 15.46 -39.92 -2.90
C GLU A 768 15.95 -40.39 -1.52
N PRO A 769 17.23 -40.77 -1.32
CA PRO A 769 17.70 -41.16 0.01
C PRO A 769 17.56 -40.02 1.05
N PHE A 770 17.69 -38.77 0.63
CA PHE A 770 17.54 -37.61 1.51
C PHE A 770 16.07 -37.45 1.95
N LEU A 771 15.15 -37.60 0.99
CA LEU A 771 13.70 -37.52 1.28
C LEU A 771 13.23 -38.69 2.14
N ASP A 772 13.71 -39.92 1.88
CA ASP A 772 13.34 -41.11 2.65
C ASP A 772 13.85 -41.03 4.11
N THR A 773 14.97 -40.32 4.34
CA THR A 773 15.51 -40.13 5.68
C THR A 773 14.79 -39.05 6.45
N ILE A 774 14.47 -37.93 5.80
CA ILE A 774 13.73 -36.83 6.45
C ILE A 774 12.31 -37.23 6.78
N ASP A 775 11.63 -37.92 5.86
CA ASP A 775 10.24 -38.39 5.94
C ASP A 775 9.28 -37.27 6.37
N PRO A 776 9.21 -36.12 5.61
CA PRO A 776 8.44 -34.97 6.03
C PRO A 776 6.95 -35.16 5.79
N LEU A 777 6.13 -34.62 6.71
CA LEU A 777 4.67 -34.53 6.54
C LEU A 777 4.29 -33.36 5.61
N ILE A 778 5.04 -32.26 5.71
CA ILE A 778 4.78 -31.01 4.93
C ILE A 778 6.08 -30.56 4.28
N ALA A 779 6.03 -30.26 2.98
CA ALA A 779 7.14 -29.67 2.23
C ALA A 779 6.74 -28.31 1.64
N ILE A 780 7.60 -27.30 1.86
CA ILE A 780 7.38 -25.92 1.45
C ILE A 780 8.31 -25.59 0.28
N PHE A 781 7.75 -25.32 -0.89
CA PHE A 781 8.45 -24.81 -2.05
C PHE A 781 8.34 -23.29 -2.09
N GLN A 782 9.42 -22.55 -1.80
CA GLN A 782 9.46 -21.10 -2.02
C GLN A 782 9.92 -20.80 -3.44
N VAL A 783 9.00 -20.51 -4.34
CA VAL A 783 9.24 -20.35 -5.77
C VAL A 783 8.48 -19.17 -6.32
N GLY A 784 9.03 -18.51 -7.32
CA GLY A 784 8.35 -17.40 -8.01
C GLY A 784 7.38 -17.88 -9.08
N TYR A 785 6.25 -17.18 -9.21
CA TYR A 785 5.28 -17.48 -10.26
C TYR A 785 5.91 -17.38 -11.66
N ARG A 786 5.85 -18.48 -12.41
CA ARG A 786 6.48 -18.61 -13.75
C ARG A 786 7.93 -18.13 -13.73
N ASN A 787 8.72 -18.63 -12.75
CA ASN A 787 10.13 -18.26 -12.62
C ASN A 787 10.98 -18.75 -13.80
N ARG A 788 12.07 -18.05 -14.08
CA ARG A 788 12.96 -18.32 -15.22
C ARG A 788 13.71 -19.64 -15.11
N PHE A 789 13.89 -20.15 -13.89
CA PHE A 789 14.61 -21.40 -13.61
C PHE A 789 13.72 -22.63 -13.78
N ARG A 790 12.39 -22.44 -13.92
CA ARG A 790 11.37 -23.49 -13.99
C ARG A 790 11.34 -24.35 -12.73
N HIS A 791 11.61 -23.76 -11.58
CA HIS A 791 11.44 -24.41 -10.29
C HIS A 791 9.97 -24.39 -9.84
N PRO A 792 9.50 -25.46 -9.15
CA PRO A 792 10.18 -26.71 -8.91
C PRO A 792 10.35 -27.52 -10.20
N HIS A 793 11.45 -28.27 -10.33
CA HIS A 793 11.66 -29.17 -11.46
C HIS A 793 10.62 -30.30 -11.42
N PRO A 794 9.91 -30.63 -12.53
CA PRO A 794 8.83 -31.60 -12.49
C PRO A 794 9.20 -32.96 -11.90
N GLY A 795 10.40 -33.46 -12.23
CA GLY A 795 10.88 -34.75 -11.67
C GLY A 795 11.18 -34.71 -10.18
N VAL A 796 11.60 -33.56 -9.64
CA VAL A 796 11.75 -33.36 -8.19
C VAL A 796 10.38 -33.26 -7.51
N PHE A 797 9.49 -32.47 -8.06
CA PHE A 797 8.13 -32.34 -7.52
C PHE A 797 7.40 -33.69 -7.44
N ALA A 798 7.51 -34.52 -8.50
CA ALA A 798 6.96 -35.86 -8.52
C ALA A 798 7.52 -36.80 -7.44
N ARG A 799 8.78 -36.62 -6.99
CA ARG A 799 9.35 -37.42 -5.87
C ARG A 799 8.60 -37.16 -4.56
N TYR A 800 8.19 -35.90 -4.33
CA TYR A 800 7.41 -35.52 -3.14
C TYR A 800 5.96 -36.02 -3.23
N GLU A 801 5.34 -35.89 -4.42
CA GLU A 801 3.98 -36.40 -4.66
C GLU A 801 3.90 -37.92 -4.47
N ALA A 802 4.89 -38.66 -4.96
CA ALA A 802 4.95 -40.13 -4.82
C ALA A 802 5.05 -40.60 -3.37
N ARG A 803 5.49 -39.73 -2.45
CA ARG A 803 5.57 -39.98 -1.00
C ARG A 803 4.35 -39.47 -0.23
N HIS A 804 3.33 -38.96 -0.95
CA HIS A 804 2.11 -38.40 -0.36
C HIS A 804 2.36 -37.30 0.67
N ILE A 805 3.45 -36.53 0.51
CA ILE A 805 3.78 -35.39 1.35
C ILE A 805 2.82 -34.24 1.03
N GLU A 806 2.33 -33.56 2.08
CA GLU A 806 1.51 -32.36 1.89
C GLU A 806 2.37 -31.22 1.31
N LEU A 807 2.08 -30.81 0.09
CA LEU A 807 2.89 -29.83 -0.64
C LEU A 807 2.27 -28.44 -0.57
N THR A 808 3.13 -27.45 -0.36
CA THR A 808 2.78 -26.04 -0.45
C THR A 808 3.75 -25.31 -1.38
N ARG A 809 3.22 -24.33 -2.14
CA ARG A 809 4.01 -23.56 -3.09
C ARG A 809 3.69 -22.07 -2.94
N SER A 810 4.70 -21.24 -2.70
CA SER A 810 4.48 -19.80 -2.51
C SER A 810 3.86 -19.11 -3.74
N ASP A 811 4.12 -19.58 -4.95
CA ASP A 811 3.56 -19.02 -6.18
C ASP A 811 2.06 -19.34 -6.41
N THR A 812 1.53 -20.39 -5.78
CA THR A 812 0.12 -20.80 -5.88
C THR A 812 -0.66 -20.53 -4.60
N ASP A 813 -0.06 -20.74 -3.45
CA ASP A 813 -0.70 -20.68 -2.13
C ASP A 813 -0.50 -19.32 -1.43
N GLY A 814 0.45 -18.53 -1.94
CA GLY A 814 0.94 -17.32 -1.25
C GLY A 814 1.82 -17.70 -0.06
N ALA A 815 1.92 -16.81 0.92
CA ALA A 815 2.62 -17.11 2.16
C ALA A 815 1.98 -18.31 2.88
N VAL A 816 2.82 -19.13 3.50
CA VAL A 816 2.42 -20.34 4.21
C VAL A 816 2.81 -20.21 5.67
N ARG A 817 1.87 -20.45 6.57
CA ARG A 817 2.10 -20.46 8.02
C ARG A 817 1.92 -21.84 8.57
N ILE A 818 2.89 -22.30 9.34
CA ILE A 818 2.84 -23.56 10.06
C ILE A 818 3.03 -23.28 11.54
N GLU A 819 2.13 -23.76 12.38
CA GLU A 819 2.28 -23.69 13.84
C GLU A 819 2.49 -25.11 14.38
N ALA A 820 3.56 -25.29 15.12
CA ALA A 820 3.91 -26.52 15.83
C ALA A 820 3.58 -26.36 17.31
N LEU A 821 2.49 -26.93 17.76
CA LEU A 821 1.98 -26.83 19.13
C LEU A 821 1.74 -28.22 19.73
N GLY A 822 2.49 -28.56 20.76
CA GLY A 822 2.42 -29.89 21.36
C GLY A 822 2.77 -30.97 20.34
N THR A 823 1.81 -31.79 19.97
CA THR A 823 1.91 -32.86 18.96
C THR A 823 1.20 -32.53 17.65
N THR A 824 0.68 -31.31 17.50
CA THR A 824 -0.13 -30.93 16.35
C THR A 824 0.63 -29.93 15.47
N LEU A 825 0.52 -30.14 14.15
CA LEU A 825 0.90 -29.17 13.12
C LEU A 825 -0.35 -28.61 12.50
N SER A 826 -0.49 -27.29 12.51
CA SER A 826 -1.51 -26.58 11.73
C SER A 826 -0.88 -25.95 10.51
N LEU A 827 -1.56 -26.00 9.38
CA LEU A 827 -1.12 -25.44 8.11
C LEU A 827 -2.14 -24.41 7.62
N GLU A 828 -1.70 -23.18 7.38
CA GLU A 828 -2.51 -22.10 6.79
C GLU A 828 -1.86 -21.60 5.51
N ARG A 829 -2.61 -21.61 4.41
CA ARG A 829 -2.23 -21.02 3.13
C ARG A 829 -2.95 -19.70 2.95
N TYR A 830 -2.20 -18.64 2.64
CA TYR A 830 -2.77 -17.29 2.52
C TYR A 830 -3.89 -17.20 1.48
N ARG A 831 -3.68 -17.79 0.28
CA ARG A 831 -4.67 -17.72 -0.80
C ARG A 831 -5.94 -18.51 -0.53
N ASP A 832 -5.93 -19.44 0.42
CA ASP A 832 -7.14 -20.17 0.85
C ASP A 832 -7.94 -19.35 1.87
N THR A 833 -7.26 -18.85 2.92
CA THR A 833 -7.91 -18.13 4.04
C THR A 833 -8.24 -16.67 3.74
N HIS A 834 -7.45 -16.04 2.86
CA HIS A 834 -7.59 -14.61 2.49
C HIS A 834 -8.00 -14.40 1.04
N ARG A 835 -8.65 -15.39 0.44
CA ARG A 835 -9.05 -15.38 -0.95
C ARG A 835 -9.91 -14.17 -1.31
N ARG A 836 -9.62 -13.59 -2.47
CA ARG A 836 -10.40 -12.52 -3.10
C ARG A 836 -10.75 -12.90 -4.54
N TYR A 837 -11.84 -12.34 -5.06
CA TYR A 837 -12.37 -12.67 -6.39
C TYR A 837 -11.39 -12.36 -7.54
N TRP A 838 -10.37 -11.57 -7.31
CA TRP A 838 -9.35 -11.24 -8.31
C TRP A 838 -8.12 -12.14 -8.28
N MET A 839 -7.98 -12.97 -7.27
CA MET A 839 -6.88 -13.94 -7.16
C MET A 839 -7.16 -15.13 -8.04
N ASP A 840 -6.19 -15.52 -8.88
CA ASP A 840 -6.29 -16.74 -9.68
C ASP A 840 -6.37 -17.99 -8.76
N ARG A 841 -6.98 -19.07 -9.29
CA ARG A 841 -7.04 -20.39 -8.63
C ARG A 841 -5.76 -21.14 -8.91
#